data_f95717d7c5893513d06e8639be4781a2
#
_entry.id   f95717d7c5893513d06e8639be4781a2
#
_cell.length_a   1.000
_cell.length_b   1.000
_cell.length_c   1.000
_cell.angle_alpha   90.00
_cell.angle_beta   90.00
_cell.angle_gamma   90.00
#
_symmetry.space_group_name_H-M   'P 1'
#
loop_
_entity.id
_entity.type
_entity.pdbx_description
1 polymer ?
#
loop_
_entity_poly.entity_id
_entity_poly.type
_entity_poly.pdbx_seq_one_letter_code
_entity_poly.pdbx_strand_id
1 'polypeptide(L)'
;MPICGSVQAVNVSARQTAVGIVLALLVGAAAMWFHHRRSDESAGFPRRETTGMQNGIALMSGGALEARESEIDATVWAREILAQKCGRTFEDFWDSINSTTEKFRVVAGFPVGKLVLARYGKSESGPCGVELWKPAEPMEVLTSKDWQKRVRAWGMQGWRLVQTEFRHVQFDVDESGAPRQSRFWFSAHLNNDVASTRAIVEGDLIVDWCSQLGRGQTGLVQRIDASRLVIKTRHGPPMLAERVCMSIPPPAKARSIDPLILYDLDRDGRPEIILVSANLVFRLLADGRYESRPLCQYPPDGPQTAVVADFDGDGFADLLCAVDEGLILYPGDGTGTFDVPARPAWLAGEPLRNAMSLTCGDIDDDGDLDLFLAQYKVPTVGQVLRPNYYEANDGHPAFLLINDGHGEFMDATEGSGLEPLRWQRTFSASFVDMDRDGHLDLLKISDFSGVNLYRNDGTGKFADMTGAWVSARHAFGMSHSIADFNSDGLLDFLMVGMNSPTVDRLEHLGLVRQDARDTPEARREMTVGNRLFIARESGGFEQPALDVTLAKAGWSWSAAAFELDNDGLTDLYFVTGHDTRRSVREYEPEFWLHDIHVDETVDPREATAYFLNRFTRRRQEGWSYGGYEKNKLFVQQGGFRFMEIAHLAGAALEADSRNVVAADIDLDGWQDLVLTTYEVWPETKQTLRIYLNKLSHPNRHWIGFEFREQAGKPHPIGAVVTIHAGSLRAVKQLVTGEGLRSQAPCVLHFGLGEIEKIERAEIQWHGGPKLVLEAPAVDKYHRIEPPTCGDGRRAKAL
;
A
#
# COMPACT_ATOMS: atom_id res chain seq x y z
N MET A 1 42.58 -29.14 25.84
CA MET A 1 43.96 -28.57 25.71
C MET A 1 43.96 -27.69 24.47
N PRO A 2 44.31 -26.42 24.54
CA PRO A 2 44.17 -25.44 23.48
C PRO A 2 45.42 -25.37 22.60
N ILE A 3 45.24 -25.03 21.32
CA ILE A 3 46.36 -24.55 20.51
C ILE A 3 45.97 -23.14 20.00
N CYS A 4 46.78 -22.20 20.47
CA CYS A 4 46.77 -20.81 20.10
C CYS A 4 47.50 -20.62 18.77
N GLY A 5 46.92 -19.83 17.85
CA GLY A 5 47.58 -19.42 16.60
C GLY A 5 47.35 -17.94 16.36
N SER A 6 48.40 -17.19 16.43
CA SER A 6 48.51 -15.73 16.33
C SER A 6 48.08 -15.20 14.96
N VAL A 7 47.26 -14.13 14.95
CA VAL A 7 46.96 -13.33 13.76
C VAL A 7 47.73 -12.02 13.83
N GLN A 8 48.55 -11.81 12.81
CA GLN A 8 49.35 -10.61 12.60
C GLN A 8 48.48 -9.41 12.17
N ALA A 9 48.84 -8.24 12.67
CA ALA A 9 48.24 -6.96 12.30
C ALA A 9 48.53 -6.60 10.84
N VAL A 10 47.51 -6.25 10.06
CA VAL A 10 47.61 -5.71 8.71
C VAL A 10 47.10 -4.27 8.69
N ASN A 11 47.92 -3.44 8.12
CA ASN A 11 47.94 -1.99 7.95
C ASN A 11 46.56 -1.31 7.69
N VAL A 12 46.31 -0.24 8.45
CA VAL A 12 45.10 0.60 8.45
C VAL A 12 45.09 1.64 7.31
N SER A 13 46.11 1.76 6.46
CA SER A 13 46.18 2.86 5.48
C SER A 13 45.53 2.59 4.12
N ALA A 14 45.24 1.37 3.77
CA ALA A 14 44.61 1.03 2.47
C ALA A 14 43.07 1.05 2.47
N ARG A 15 42.43 1.02 3.64
CA ARG A 15 40.96 1.05 3.76
C ARG A 15 40.35 2.44 3.66
N GLN A 16 41.07 3.49 4.00
CA GLN A 16 40.53 4.87 3.93
C GLN A 16 40.46 5.41 2.50
N THR A 17 41.31 4.95 1.59
CA THR A 17 41.30 5.38 0.18
C THR A 17 40.22 4.61 -0.63
N ALA A 18 39.88 3.39 -0.26
CA ALA A 18 38.84 2.60 -0.92
C ALA A 18 37.42 3.09 -0.54
N VAL A 19 37.20 3.53 0.69
CA VAL A 19 35.91 4.10 1.15
C VAL A 19 35.62 5.44 0.49
N GLY A 20 36.64 6.27 0.21
CA GLY A 20 36.44 7.54 -0.50
C GLY A 20 36.04 7.37 -1.97
N ILE A 21 36.52 6.33 -2.63
CA ILE A 21 36.19 6.03 -4.04
C ILE A 21 34.82 5.35 -4.18
N VAL A 22 34.41 4.52 -3.24
CA VAL A 22 33.09 3.90 -3.21
C VAL A 22 31.99 4.92 -2.88
N LEU A 23 32.25 5.90 -1.98
CA LEU A 23 31.29 6.99 -1.75
C LEU A 23 31.16 7.92 -2.97
N ALA A 24 32.21 8.15 -3.73
CA ALA A 24 32.17 8.96 -4.96
C ALA A 24 31.44 8.23 -6.10
N LEU A 25 31.48 6.90 -6.15
CA LEU A 25 30.80 6.07 -7.14
C LEU A 25 29.30 5.87 -6.81
N LEU A 26 28.93 5.84 -5.53
CA LEU A 26 27.53 5.71 -5.11
C LEU A 26 26.77 7.04 -5.25
N VAL A 27 27.40 8.17 -5.08
CA VAL A 27 26.83 9.49 -5.39
C VAL A 27 26.73 9.70 -6.91
N GLY A 28 27.64 9.10 -7.69
CA GLY A 28 27.61 9.10 -9.16
C GLY A 28 26.47 8.23 -9.76
N ALA A 29 26.10 7.12 -9.13
CA ALA A 29 25.10 6.20 -9.68
C ALA A 29 23.66 6.75 -9.62
N ALA A 30 23.31 7.50 -8.58
CA ALA A 30 22.01 8.20 -8.52
C ALA A 30 21.95 9.39 -9.51
N ALA A 31 23.10 10.04 -9.78
CA ALA A 31 23.20 11.10 -10.78
C ALA A 31 23.37 10.56 -12.22
N MET A 32 23.98 9.38 -12.40
CA MET A 32 24.18 8.76 -13.70
C MET A 32 22.89 8.10 -14.25
N TRP A 33 21.95 7.71 -13.42
CA TRP A 33 20.64 7.28 -13.92
C TRP A 33 19.87 8.44 -14.55
N PHE A 34 20.14 9.69 -14.14
CA PHE A 34 19.66 10.92 -14.80
C PHE A 34 20.51 11.37 -16.00
N HIS A 35 21.74 10.85 -16.17
CA HIS A 35 22.68 11.36 -17.19
C HIS A 35 23.01 10.38 -18.30
N HIS A 36 22.76 9.08 -18.18
CA HIS A 36 23.22 8.10 -19.17
C HIS A 36 22.24 7.81 -20.32
N ARG A 37 21.15 8.56 -20.43
CA ARG A 37 20.30 8.59 -21.65
C ARG A 37 20.21 9.99 -22.27
N ARG A 38 21.31 10.73 -22.31
CA ARG A 38 21.41 12.03 -23.00
C ARG A 38 22.09 11.97 -24.38
N SER A 39 22.18 10.83 -24.97
CA SER A 39 22.66 10.72 -26.35
C SER A 39 21.76 9.76 -27.12
N ASP A 40 20.67 10.27 -27.65
CA ASP A 40 20.01 10.00 -28.92
C ASP A 40 18.54 10.45 -28.87
N GLU A 41 18.31 11.74 -28.92
CA GLU A 41 17.00 12.26 -29.32
C GLU A 41 17.23 13.53 -30.17
N SER A 42 17.54 13.32 -31.43
CA SER A 42 17.30 14.29 -32.49
C SER A 42 16.44 13.65 -33.59
N ALA A 43 15.14 13.49 -33.30
CA ALA A 43 14.12 13.27 -34.32
C ALA A 43 12.96 14.21 -34.02
N GLY A 44 12.72 15.13 -34.96
CA GLY A 44 11.78 16.23 -34.77
C GLY A 44 10.33 15.79 -34.78
N PHE A 45 9.58 16.32 -33.88
CA PHE A 45 8.11 16.30 -33.88
C PHE A 45 7.57 17.59 -34.51
N PRO A 46 6.48 17.56 -35.28
CA PRO A 46 5.89 18.74 -35.90
C PRO A 46 5.31 19.68 -34.85
N ARG A 47 5.78 20.93 -34.84
CA ARG A 47 5.21 22.03 -34.07
C ARG A 47 3.77 22.29 -34.52
N ARG A 48 2.80 22.09 -33.63
CA ARG A 48 1.51 22.78 -33.76
C ARG A 48 1.72 24.22 -33.30
N GLU A 49 1.66 25.13 -34.22
CA GLU A 49 1.64 26.58 -33.97
C GLU A 49 0.32 26.93 -33.28
N THR A 50 0.40 27.26 -31.99
CA THR A 50 -0.66 28.04 -31.33
C THR A 50 -0.28 29.52 -31.43
N THR A 51 -0.88 30.17 -32.36
CA THR A 51 -0.92 31.64 -32.40
C THR A 51 -1.82 32.16 -31.28
N GLY A 52 -1.24 32.75 -30.25
CA GLY A 52 -1.98 33.44 -29.20
C GLY A 52 -1.05 34.25 -28.31
N MET A 53 -1.07 35.53 -28.49
CA MET A 53 -0.61 36.67 -27.68
C MET A 53 0.58 36.42 -26.73
N GLN A 54 1.76 36.78 -27.17
CA GLN A 54 2.90 37.04 -26.31
C GLN A 54 2.72 38.39 -25.58
N ASN A 55 2.19 38.39 -24.38
CA ASN A 55 2.52 39.41 -23.41
C ASN A 55 3.88 39.01 -22.84
N GLY A 56 4.89 39.88 -23.04
CA GLY A 56 6.24 39.63 -22.56
C GLY A 56 6.34 39.62 -21.05
N ILE A 57 6.09 38.48 -20.45
CA ILE A 57 6.37 38.22 -19.04
C ILE A 57 7.85 37.83 -18.95
N ALA A 58 8.65 38.61 -18.24
CA ALA A 58 10.05 38.30 -18.02
C ALA A 58 10.15 37.04 -17.15
N LEU A 59 10.74 35.96 -17.67
CA LEU A 59 11.03 34.74 -16.92
C LEU A 59 11.96 35.05 -15.74
N MET A 60 11.62 34.54 -14.55
CA MET A 60 12.42 34.78 -13.34
C MET A 60 13.65 33.85 -13.34
N SER A 61 14.82 34.40 -13.02
CA SER A 61 16.03 33.59 -12.81
C SER A 61 15.93 32.79 -11.50
N GLY A 62 16.69 31.70 -11.34
CA GLY A 62 16.67 30.87 -10.12
C GLY A 62 16.85 31.64 -8.81
N GLY A 63 17.66 32.72 -8.80
CA GLY A 63 17.80 33.60 -7.63
C GLY A 63 16.57 34.49 -7.36
N ALA A 64 15.82 34.82 -8.39
CA ALA A 64 14.56 35.54 -8.25
C ALA A 64 13.44 34.63 -7.71
N LEU A 65 13.43 33.35 -8.09
CA LEU A 65 12.51 32.36 -7.53
C LEU A 65 12.79 32.12 -6.04
N GLU A 66 14.06 32.00 -5.64
CA GLU A 66 14.44 31.86 -4.22
C GLU A 66 14.04 33.09 -3.37
N ALA A 67 14.21 34.29 -3.91
CA ALA A 67 13.78 35.52 -3.24
C ALA A 67 12.24 35.58 -3.08
N ARG A 68 11.51 35.21 -4.12
CA ARG A 68 10.05 35.13 -4.09
C ARG A 68 9.53 34.09 -3.09
N GLU A 69 10.09 32.88 -3.09
CA GLU A 69 9.75 31.84 -2.11
C GLU A 69 9.97 32.36 -0.68
N SER A 70 11.10 33.05 -0.43
CA SER A 70 11.38 33.63 0.89
C SER A 70 10.35 34.70 1.29
N GLU A 71 9.88 35.50 0.35
CA GLU A 71 8.83 36.48 0.59
C GLU A 71 7.48 35.81 0.92
N ILE A 72 7.13 34.77 0.18
CA ILE A 72 5.89 34.02 0.39
C ILE A 72 5.94 33.26 1.71
N ASP A 73 7.07 32.65 2.07
CA ASP A 73 7.31 32.05 3.39
C ASP A 73 7.09 33.03 4.54
N ALA A 74 7.50 34.29 4.35
CA ALA A 74 7.32 35.33 5.35
C ALA A 74 5.90 35.93 5.40
N THR A 75 5.10 35.73 4.38
CA THR A 75 3.75 36.33 4.25
C THR A 75 2.64 35.26 4.21
N VAL A 76 2.37 34.64 3.08
CA VAL A 76 1.28 33.68 2.88
C VAL A 76 1.47 32.45 3.77
N TRP A 77 2.70 31.91 3.80
CA TRP A 77 3.05 30.72 4.55
C TRP A 77 3.49 30.96 5.98
N ALA A 78 3.50 32.20 6.45
CA ALA A 78 4.06 32.54 7.76
C ALA A 78 3.51 31.67 8.90
N ARG A 79 2.21 31.32 8.84
CA ARG A 79 1.57 30.46 9.85
C ARG A 79 2.03 29.00 9.71
N GLU A 80 2.16 28.49 8.49
CA GLU A 80 2.66 27.13 8.26
C GLU A 80 4.14 27.01 8.64
N ILE A 81 4.97 27.97 8.29
CA ILE A 81 6.39 28.04 8.72
C ILE A 81 6.50 28.09 10.24
N LEU A 82 5.60 28.80 10.90
CA LEU A 82 5.53 28.82 12.37
C LEU A 82 5.07 27.47 12.93
N ALA A 83 4.08 26.83 12.30
CA ALA A 83 3.64 25.50 12.67
C ALA A 83 4.77 24.47 12.56
N GLN A 84 5.54 24.48 11.46
CA GLN A 84 6.73 23.62 11.30
C GLN A 84 7.77 23.87 12.38
N LYS A 85 8.03 25.14 12.75
CA LYS A 85 8.95 25.46 13.87
C LYS A 85 8.48 24.87 15.20
N CYS A 86 7.18 24.91 15.48
CA CYS A 86 6.61 24.27 16.66
C CYS A 86 6.66 22.73 16.54
N GLY A 87 6.34 22.20 15.38
CA GLY A 87 6.39 20.77 15.09
C GLY A 87 7.77 20.14 15.31
N ARG A 88 8.83 20.88 14.98
CA ARG A 88 10.23 20.43 15.20
C ARG A 88 10.51 20.01 16.63
N THR A 89 9.82 20.54 17.62
CA THR A 89 9.97 20.11 19.02
C THR A 89 9.63 18.63 19.19
N PHE A 90 8.58 18.16 18.52
CA PHE A 90 8.17 16.75 18.56
C PHE A 90 8.96 15.89 17.57
N GLU A 91 9.39 16.43 16.45
CA GLU A 91 10.28 15.72 15.51
C GLU A 91 11.63 15.43 16.17
N ASP A 92 12.27 16.43 16.81
CA ASP A 92 13.53 16.27 17.55
C ASP A 92 13.37 15.29 18.73
N PHE A 93 12.21 15.31 19.38
CA PHE A 93 11.89 14.39 20.44
C PHE A 93 11.74 12.95 19.90
N TRP A 94 11.04 12.77 18.81
CA TRP A 94 10.83 11.47 18.17
C TRP A 94 12.15 10.90 17.63
N ASP A 95 12.97 11.71 16.94
CA ASP A 95 14.32 11.31 16.55
C ASP A 95 15.17 10.88 17.75
N SER A 96 15.06 11.59 18.87
CA SER A 96 15.76 11.25 20.11
C SER A 96 15.27 9.91 20.68
N ILE A 97 13.97 9.62 20.63
CA ILE A 97 13.40 8.31 21.02
C ILE A 97 13.93 7.19 20.10
N ASN A 98 13.98 7.44 18.78
CA ASN A 98 14.41 6.44 17.82
C ASN A 98 15.91 6.14 17.88
N SER A 99 16.71 7.11 18.36
CA SER A 99 18.18 6.99 18.44
C SER A 99 18.67 6.12 19.61
N THR A 100 17.80 5.62 20.49
CA THR A 100 18.19 4.91 21.70
C THR A 100 17.34 3.69 22.01
N THR A 101 17.94 2.71 22.68
CA THR A 101 17.20 1.57 23.28
C THR A 101 16.54 1.94 24.61
N GLU A 102 17.05 2.97 25.31
CA GLU A 102 16.50 3.46 26.59
C GLU A 102 15.43 4.54 26.38
N LYS A 103 14.43 4.22 25.56
CA LYS A 103 13.41 5.18 25.11
C LYS A 103 12.68 5.87 26.27
N PHE A 104 12.38 5.17 27.34
CA PHE A 104 11.73 5.76 28.53
C PHE A 104 12.58 6.83 29.24
N ARG A 105 13.89 6.78 29.11
CA ARG A 105 14.76 7.84 29.65
C ARG A 105 14.56 9.14 28.86
N VAL A 106 14.44 9.06 27.54
CA VAL A 106 14.15 10.20 26.67
C VAL A 106 12.76 10.75 26.96
N VAL A 107 11.75 9.87 27.03
CA VAL A 107 10.37 10.26 27.33
C VAL A 107 10.24 10.94 28.69
N ALA A 108 10.92 10.44 29.72
CA ALA A 108 10.94 11.06 31.03
C ALA A 108 11.65 12.43 31.05
N GLY A 109 12.62 12.63 30.16
CA GLY A 109 13.40 13.87 30.04
C GLY A 109 12.72 14.98 29.23
N PHE A 110 11.62 14.72 28.55
CA PHE A 110 10.95 15.70 27.72
C PHE A 110 10.45 16.90 28.55
N PRO A 111 10.78 18.15 28.16
CA PRO A 111 10.46 19.34 28.92
C PRO A 111 9.00 19.75 28.75
N VAL A 112 8.10 19.08 29.47
CA VAL A 112 6.68 19.45 29.51
C VAL A 112 6.40 20.34 30.71
N GLY A 113 5.68 21.46 30.52
CA GLY A 113 5.26 22.31 31.62
C GLY A 113 4.21 21.62 32.49
N LYS A 114 3.06 21.27 31.91
CA LYS A 114 1.98 20.50 32.52
C LYS A 114 1.54 19.39 31.58
N LEU A 115 1.26 18.23 32.13
CA LEU A 115 0.69 17.12 31.38
C LEU A 115 -0.65 16.73 31.99
N VAL A 116 -1.69 16.73 31.17
CA VAL A 116 -3.04 16.29 31.56
C VAL A 116 -3.26 14.89 31.03
N LEU A 117 -3.58 13.96 31.93
CA LEU A 117 -3.90 12.57 31.60
C LEU A 117 -5.32 12.23 32.04
N ALA A 118 -5.98 11.36 31.29
CA ALA A 118 -7.20 10.73 31.76
C ALA A 118 -6.92 9.66 32.82
N ARG A 119 -7.89 9.35 33.63
CA ARG A 119 -8.00 8.07 34.31
C ARG A 119 -8.74 7.11 33.39
N TYR A 120 -8.53 5.83 33.60
CA TYR A 120 -9.19 4.78 32.84
C TYR A 120 -10.04 3.93 33.78
N GLY A 121 -11.27 3.66 33.36
CA GLY A 121 -12.23 2.85 34.09
C GLY A 121 -12.03 1.34 33.86
N LYS A 122 -13.14 0.62 33.70
CA LYS A 122 -13.11 -0.77 33.27
C LYS A 122 -12.83 -0.81 31.75
N SER A 123 -12.09 -1.83 31.30
CA SER A 123 -11.93 -2.13 29.89
C SER A 123 -13.24 -2.64 29.28
N GLU A 124 -13.43 -2.35 28.01
CA GLU A 124 -14.44 -2.97 27.15
C GLU A 124 -13.76 -4.10 26.37
N SER A 125 -14.46 -5.23 26.22
CA SER A 125 -13.96 -6.33 25.39
C SER A 125 -14.05 -5.96 23.90
N GLY A 126 -12.95 -6.12 23.15
CA GLY A 126 -12.84 -5.98 21.72
C GLY A 126 -12.58 -7.32 21.01
N PRO A 127 -12.33 -7.29 19.68
CA PRO A 127 -12.04 -8.49 18.91
C PRO A 127 -10.71 -9.12 19.32
N CYS A 128 -10.51 -10.39 19.01
CA CYS A 128 -9.26 -11.13 19.18
C CYS A 128 -8.67 -11.05 20.62
N GLY A 129 -9.51 -10.88 21.65
CA GLY A 129 -9.06 -10.76 23.06
C GLY A 129 -8.41 -9.42 23.39
N VAL A 130 -8.69 -8.38 22.62
CA VAL A 130 -8.28 -7.00 22.92
C VAL A 130 -9.16 -6.41 24.00
N GLU A 131 -8.55 -5.70 24.93
CA GLU A 131 -9.23 -4.87 25.93
C GLU A 131 -9.05 -3.40 25.56
N LEU A 132 -10.15 -2.68 25.40
CA LEU A 132 -10.20 -1.26 25.10
C LEU A 132 -10.46 -0.45 26.37
N TRP A 133 -9.56 0.46 26.68
CA TRP A 133 -9.63 1.35 27.84
C TRP A 133 -9.92 2.77 27.35
N LYS A 134 -11.10 3.26 27.66
CA LYS A 134 -11.53 4.62 27.32
C LYS A 134 -11.22 5.60 28.44
N PRO A 135 -10.89 6.87 28.10
CA PRO A 135 -10.65 7.90 29.09
C PRO A 135 -11.91 8.20 29.91
N ALA A 136 -11.72 8.43 31.20
CA ALA A 136 -12.78 8.75 32.17
C ALA A 136 -12.36 9.89 33.10
N GLU A 137 -13.35 10.58 33.68
CA GLU A 137 -13.13 11.60 34.70
C GLU A 137 -12.82 10.97 36.07
N PRO A 138 -12.12 11.68 36.96
CA PRO A 138 -11.50 13.00 36.76
C PRO A 138 -10.15 12.92 36.09
N MET A 139 -9.77 14.01 35.40
CA MET A 139 -8.44 14.16 34.81
C MET A 139 -7.37 14.36 35.89
N GLU A 140 -6.15 13.92 35.61
CA GLU A 140 -4.98 14.11 36.44
C GLU A 140 -4.02 15.11 35.78
N VAL A 141 -3.53 16.09 36.53
CA VAL A 141 -2.54 17.05 36.04
C VAL A 141 -1.20 16.74 36.68
N LEU A 142 -0.22 16.42 35.86
CA LEU A 142 1.14 16.09 36.30
C LEU A 142 2.10 17.24 36.02
N THR A 143 3.03 17.45 36.97
CA THR A 143 4.23 18.25 36.70
C THR A 143 5.30 17.41 35.98
N SER A 144 6.33 18.04 35.44
CA SER A 144 7.47 17.29 34.84
C SER A 144 8.10 16.29 35.81
N LYS A 145 8.14 16.59 37.13
CA LYS A 145 8.67 15.66 38.13
C LYS A 145 7.76 14.45 38.33
N ASP A 146 6.44 14.67 38.37
CA ASP A 146 5.46 13.58 38.50
C ASP A 146 5.49 12.68 37.26
N TRP A 147 5.62 13.28 36.07
CA TRP A 147 5.78 12.55 34.82
C TRP A 147 7.02 11.67 34.83
N GLN A 148 8.18 12.23 35.18
CA GLN A 148 9.42 11.46 35.28
C GLN A 148 9.28 10.27 36.22
N LYS A 149 8.62 10.46 37.39
CA LYS A 149 8.37 9.39 38.36
C LYS A 149 7.45 8.31 37.75
N ARG A 150 6.41 8.73 37.02
CA ARG A 150 5.44 7.83 36.39
C ARG A 150 6.12 6.95 35.33
N VAL A 151 6.87 7.55 34.40
CA VAL A 151 7.58 6.82 33.35
C VAL A 151 8.60 5.83 33.91
N ARG A 152 9.34 6.23 34.98
CA ARG A 152 10.26 5.30 35.65
C ARG A 152 9.53 4.13 36.29
N ALA A 153 8.36 4.38 36.87
CA ALA A 153 7.54 3.31 37.47
C ALA A 153 7.08 2.30 36.43
N TRP A 154 6.69 2.76 35.22
CA TRP A 154 6.34 1.87 34.12
C TRP A 154 7.53 1.00 33.68
N GLY A 155 8.73 1.57 33.56
CA GLY A 155 9.93 0.78 33.28
C GLY A 155 10.23 -0.27 34.32
N MET A 156 10.06 0.07 35.64
CA MET A 156 10.23 -0.90 36.75
C MET A 156 9.16 -2.00 36.75
N GLN A 157 7.98 -1.73 36.15
CA GLN A 157 6.90 -2.73 35.99
C GLN A 157 7.13 -3.63 34.76
N GLY A 158 8.23 -3.49 34.06
CA GLY A 158 8.59 -4.30 32.89
C GLY A 158 8.08 -3.77 31.55
N TRP A 159 7.45 -2.59 31.51
CA TRP A 159 7.04 -1.98 30.23
C TRP A 159 8.24 -1.43 29.45
N ARG A 160 8.20 -1.62 28.13
CA ARG A 160 9.16 -1.06 27.19
C ARG A 160 8.44 -0.35 26.06
N LEU A 161 8.87 0.85 25.72
CA LEU A 161 8.40 1.58 24.56
C LEU A 161 9.08 1.00 23.30
N VAL A 162 8.29 0.56 22.34
CA VAL A 162 8.77 -0.05 21.09
C VAL A 162 8.85 1.01 20.00
N GLN A 163 7.73 1.65 19.72
CA GLN A 163 7.57 2.61 18.62
C GLN A 163 6.74 3.81 19.08
N THR A 164 6.93 4.95 18.44
CA THR A 164 6.08 6.14 18.62
C THR A 164 5.80 6.77 17.28
N GLU A 165 4.75 7.58 17.22
CA GLU A 165 4.40 8.38 16.06
C GLU A 165 3.77 9.68 16.51
N PHE A 166 4.18 10.81 15.89
CA PHE A 166 3.63 12.14 16.13
C PHE A 166 3.38 12.81 14.78
N ARG A 167 2.12 13.04 14.42
CA ARG A 167 1.75 13.71 13.17
C ARG A 167 1.07 15.03 13.47
N HIS A 168 1.67 16.14 13.05
CA HIS A 168 1.17 17.48 13.30
C HIS A 168 0.05 17.84 12.33
N VAL A 169 -1.20 17.79 12.77
CA VAL A 169 -2.40 17.88 11.92
C VAL A 169 -3.15 19.22 12.02
N GLN A 170 -2.97 20.00 13.11
CA GLN A 170 -3.57 21.33 13.24
C GLN A 170 -2.66 22.27 14.03
N PHE A 171 -2.76 23.57 13.70
CA PHE A 171 -2.00 24.62 14.37
C PHE A 171 -2.81 25.91 14.44
N ASP A 172 -2.80 26.55 15.61
CA ASP A 172 -3.45 27.82 15.85
C ASP A 172 -2.47 28.86 16.39
N VAL A 173 -2.71 30.12 16.04
CA VAL A 173 -2.04 31.29 16.60
C VAL A 173 -3.01 32.11 17.47
N ASP A 174 -2.48 32.94 18.37
CA ASP A 174 -3.26 33.92 19.12
C ASP A 174 -3.50 35.19 18.29
N GLU A 175 -4.18 36.17 18.88
CA GLU A 175 -4.51 37.46 18.24
C GLU A 175 -3.25 38.24 17.83
N SER A 176 -2.11 38.01 18.47
CA SER A 176 -0.84 38.64 18.14
C SER A 176 -0.06 37.91 17.03
N GLY A 177 -0.57 36.74 16.57
CA GLY A 177 0.12 35.87 15.64
C GLY A 177 1.16 34.93 16.27
N ALA A 178 1.25 34.90 17.62
CA ALA A 178 2.14 33.98 18.33
C ALA A 178 1.56 32.56 18.41
N PRO A 179 2.42 31.52 18.57
CA PRO A 179 1.94 30.14 18.70
C PRO A 179 0.97 29.99 19.88
N ARG A 180 -0.19 29.41 19.64
CA ARG A 180 -1.20 29.16 20.67
C ARG A 180 -1.34 27.68 20.96
N GLN A 181 -1.77 26.89 19.97
CA GLN A 181 -2.11 25.49 20.18
C GLN A 181 -1.81 24.66 18.94
N SER A 182 -1.45 23.39 19.15
CA SER A 182 -1.37 22.38 18.10
C SER A 182 -2.17 21.14 18.46
N ARG A 183 -2.62 20.41 17.44
CA ARG A 183 -3.10 19.04 17.58
C ARG A 183 -2.15 18.10 16.85
N PHE A 184 -1.70 17.09 17.55
CA PHE A 184 -0.92 15.99 16.98
C PHE A 184 -1.73 14.71 17.06
N TRP A 185 -1.79 13.96 15.98
CA TRP A 185 -2.12 12.55 16.07
C TRP A 185 -0.93 11.82 16.68
N PHE A 186 -1.20 11.00 17.66
CA PHE A 186 -0.19 10.29 18.43
C PHE A 186 -0.50 8.81 18.51
N SER A 187 0.54 7.98 18.40
CA SER A 187 0.50 6.55 18.69
C SER A 187 1.79 6.12 19.40
N ALA A 188 1.67 5.25 20.38
CA ALA A 188 2.79 4.61 21.06
C ALA A 188 2.51 3.13 21.25
N HIS A 189 3.49 2.30 20.90
CA HIS A 189 3.46 0.86 21.03
C HIS A 189 4.35 0.41 22.19
N LEU A 190 3.81 -0.37 23.10
CA LEU A 190 4.50 -0.83 24.30
C LEU A 190 4.41 -2.34 24.44
N ASN A 191 5.48 -2.94 24.97
CA ASN A 191 5.53 -4.34 25.34
C ASN A 191 5.85 -4.47 26.84
N ASN A 192 5.23 -5.45 27.46
CA ASN A 192 5.61 -5.94 28.78
C ASN A 192 5.87 -7.44 28.68
N ASP A 193 7.13 -7.82 28.51
CA ASP A 193 7.51 -9.22 28.29
C ASP A 193 7.26 -10.07 29.54
N VAL A 194 7.33 -9.46 30.74
CA VAL A 194 7.08 -10.15 32.01
C VAL A 194 5.60 -10.55 32.14
N ALA A 195 4.70 -9.64 31.74
CA ALA A 195 3.27 -9.87 31.78
C ALA A 195 2.73 -10.48 30.49
N SER A 196 3.59 -10.74 29.50
CA SER A 196 3.20 -11.14 28.13
C SER A 196 2.08 -10.27 27.59
N THR A 197 2.22 -8.94 27.72
CA THR A 197 1.20 -7.97 27.34
C THR A 197 1.74 -6.99 26.32
N ARG A 198 0.94 -6.68 25.31
CA ARG A 198 1.18 -5.59 24.35
C ARG A 198 0.14 -4.51 24.56
N ALA A 199 0.53 -3.27 24.31
CA ALA A 199 -0.36 -2.13 24.41
C ALA A 199 -0.14 -1.13 23.28
N ILE A 200 -1.24 -0.55 22.79
CA ILE A 200 -1.28 0.64 21.93
C ILE A 200 -1.88 1.76 22.76
N VAL A 201 -1.25 2.92 22.74
CA VAL A 201 -1.78 4.17 23.28
C VAL A 201 -1.90 5.13 22.12
N GLU A 202 -3.10 5.57 21.76
CA GLU A 202 -3.31 6.39 20.58
C GLU A 202 -4.41 7.43 20.75
N GLY A 203 -4.36 8.46 19.92
CA GLY A 203 -5.35 9.53 19.85
C GLY A 203 -4.72 10.91 19.71
N ASP A 204 -5.49 11.95 20.02
CA ASP A 204 -5.05 13.33 19.87
C ASP A 204 -4.27 13.82 21.11
N LEU A 205 -3.11 14.43 20.86
CA LEU A 205 -2.43 15.28 21.83
C LEU A 205 -2.72 16.74 21.49
N ILE A 206 -3.24 17.49 22.46
CA ILE A 206 -3.41 18.92 22.32
C ILE A 206 -2.27 19.61 23.07
N VAL A 207 -1.49 20.41 22.36
CA VAL A 207 -0.27 21.04 22.85
C VAL A 207 -0.47 22.55 22.90
N ASP A 208 -0.45 23.14 24.09
CA ASP A 208 -0.44 24.60 24.27
C ASP A 208 1.03 25.08 24.28
N TRP A 209 1.29 26.12 23.52
CA TRP A 209 2.63 26.68 23.35
C TRP A 209 2.84 27.93 24.23
N CYS A 210 4.08 28.18 24.60
CA CYS A 210 4.46 29.50 25.06
C CYS A 210 4.46 30.48 23.87
N SER A 211 4.06 31.71 24.09
CA SER A 211 4.02 32.74 23.03
C SER A 211 5.38 33.09 22.41
N GLN A 212 6.48 32.66 23.01
CA GLN A 212 7.83 32.86 22.50
C GLN A 212 8.44 31.54 22.07
N LEU A 213 9.19 31.57 20.97
CA LEU A 213 9.98 30.42 20.54
C LEU A 213 11.22 30.24 21.45
N GLY A 214 11.63 28.99 21.63
CA GLY A 214 12.84 28.63 22.36
C GLY A 214 14.13 28.87 21.57
N ARG A 215 15.25 28.45 22.14
CA ARG A 215 16.55 28.43 21.43
C ARG A 215 16.44 27.54 20.20
N GLY A 216 17.00 27.97 19.07
CA GLY A 216 16.89 27.26 17.79
C GLY A 216 15.55 27.48 17.07
N GLN A 217 14.71 28.42 17.53
CA GLN A 217 13.39 28.73 16.97
C GLN A 217 12.39 27.55 16.98
N THR A 218 12.49 26.68 17.98
CA THR A 218 11.49 25.63 18.23
C THR A 218 10.43 26.09 19.21
N GLY A 219 9.23 25.49 19.14
CA GLY A 219 8.16 25.77 20.08
C GLY A 219 8.50 25.32 21.52
N LEU A 220 8.13 26.15 22.52
CA LEU A 220 8.24 25.77 23.92
C LEU A 220 6.89 25.26 24.44
N VAL A 221 6.85 24.02 24.89
CA VAL A 221 5.65 23.36 25.37
C VAL A 221 5.25 23.90 26.74
N GLN A 222 4.09 24.53 26.84
CA GLN A 222 3.51 24.99 28.09
C GLN A 222 2.68 23.87 28.75
N ARG A 223 1.83 23.19 27.97
CA ARG A 223 0.95 22.12 28.44
C ARG A 223 0.74 21.09 27.33
N ILE A 224 0.65 19.85 27.69
CA ILE A 224 0.15 18.76 26.82
C ILE A 224 -1.12 18.20 27.45
N ASP A 225 -2.20 18.18 26.67
CA ASP A 225 -3.41 17.48 27.04
C ASP A 225 -3.49 16.14 26.30
N ALA A 226 -3.28 15.06 27.01
CA ALA A 226 -3.33 13.68 26.55
C ALA A 226 -4.56 12.95 27.14
N SER A 227 -5.57 13.70 27.59
CA SER A 227 -6.76 13.14 28.23
C SER A 227 -7.71 12.42 27.27
N ARG A 228 -7.48 12.55 25.96
CA ARG A 228 -8.30 11.90 24.92
C ARG A 228 -7.72 10.61 24.39
N LEU A 229 -6.54 10.21 24.88
CA LEU A 229 -5.92 8.99 24.42
C LEU A 229 -6.72 7.76 24.85
N VAL A 230 -6.82 6.79 23.95
CA VAL A 230 -7.36 5.47 24.25
C VAL A 230 -6.19 4.50 24.42
N ILE A 231 -6.41 3.44 25.21
CA ILE A 231 -5.44 2.37 25.40
C ILE A 231 -6.09 1.07 24.96
N LYS A 232 -5.39 0.33 24.14
CA LYS A 232 -5.74 -1.04 23.76
C LYS A 232 -4.68 -1.97 24.32
N THR A 233 -5.09 -3.05 24.96
CA THR A 233 -4.16 -4.05 25.50
C THR A 233 -4.57 -5.44 25.05
N ARG A 234 -3.57 -6.31 24.89
CA ARG A 234 -3.81 -7.74 24.68
C ARG A 234 -2.78 -8.56 25.43
N HIS A 235 -3.24 -9.61 26.08
CA HIS A 235 -2.41 -10.60 26.76
C HIS A 235 -2.15 -11.81 25.87
N GLY A 236 -0.99 -12.43 26.03
CA GLY A 236 -0.58 -13.63 25.32
C GLY A 236 0.41 -13.39 24.18
N PRO A 237 0.79 -14.46 23.47
CA PRO A 237 1.72 -14.39 22.33
C PRO A 237 1.14 -13.59 21.18
N PRO A 238 1.97 -13.11 20.23
CA PRO A 238 1.47 -12.49 19.02
C PRO A 238 0.59 -13.46 18.22
N MET A 239 -0.46 -12.94 17.60
CA MET A 239 -1.33 -13.72 16.71
C MET A 239 -0.65 -14.01 15.38
N LEU A 240 0.05 -13.02 14.85
CA LEU A 240 0.85 -13.11 13.64
C LEU A 240 2.32 -13.26 14.04
N ALA A 241 2.87 -14.45 13.82
CA ALA A 241 4.25 -14.77 14.17
C ALA A 241 5.15 -14.64 12.93
N GLU A 242 6.13 -13.74 12.97
CA GLU A 242 7.12 -13.63 11.91
C GLU A 242 7.93 -14.92 11.79
N ARG A 243 7.71 -15.66 10.71
CA ARG A 243 8.39 -16.93 10.43
C ARG A 243 9.62 -16.73 9.58
N VAL A 244 9.56 -15.79 8.64
CA VAL A 244 10.64 -15.47 7.72
C VAL A 244 10.85 -13.98 7.69
N CYS A 245 12.11 -13.56 7.77
CA CYS A 245 12.59 -12.22 7.50
C CYS A 245 13.89 -12.35 6.72
N MET A 246 13.78 -12.34 5.40
CA MET A 246 14.91 -12.64 4.52
C MET A 246 15.26 -11.44 3.65
N SER A 247 16.49 -10.95 3.77
CA SER A 247 17.00 -9.93 2.86
C SER A 247 17.31 -10.55 1.50
N ILE A 248 16.71 -10.00 0.46
CA ILE A 248 16.89 -10.40 -0.93
C ILE A 248 17.85 -9.39 -1.60
N PRO A 249 18.92 -9.84 -2.23
CA PRO A 249 19.80 -8.95 -2.99
C PRO A 249 19.02 -8.19 -4.07
N PRO A 250 19.29 -6.89 -4.29
CA PRO A 250 18.66 -6.14 -5.37
C PRO A 250 18.92 -6.83 -6.72
N PRO A 251 17.91 -6.96 -7.58
CA PRO A 251 18.10 -7.49 -8.93
C PRO A 251 19.07 -6.62 -9.74
N ALA A 252 19.88 -7.23 -10.60
CA ALA A 252 20.90 -6.50 -11.36
C ALA A 252 20.33 -5.44 -12.31
N LYS A 253 19.11 -5.66 -12.85
CA LYS A 253 18.48 -4.83 -13.86
C LYS A 253 17.06 -4.35 -13.49
N ALA A 254 16.47 -4.86 -12.42
CA ALA A 254 15.19 -4.39 -11.92
C ALA A 254 15.40 -3.53 -10.67
N ARG A 255 14.44 -2.65 -10.39
CA ARG A 255 14.51 -1.72 -9.26
C ARG A 255 14.14 -2.39 -7.94
N SER A 256 13.25 -3.35 -7.97
CA SER A 256 12.66 -4.01 -6.80
C SER A 256 12.56 -5.53 -7.03
N ILE A 257 12.31 -6.28 -5.96
CA ILE A 257 12.20 -7.74 -6.00
C ILE A 257 10.83 -8.23 -6.48
N ASP A 258 9.83 -7.37 -6.40
CA ASP A 258 8.46 -7.64 -6.85
C ASP A 258 8.36 -7.75 -8.40
N PRO A 259 7.27 -8.27 -8.98
CA PRO A 259 6.00 -8.65 -8.34
C PRO A 259 6.12 -9.76 -7.30
N LEU A 260 5.20 -9.67 -6.29
CA LEU A 260 4.97 -10.73 -5.31
C LEU A 260 3.76 -11.57 -5.75
N ILE A 261 3.98 -12.79 -6.15
CA ILE A 261 2.94 -13.70 -6.62
C ILE A 261 2.91 -14.94 -5.71
N LEU A 262 1.72 -15.34 -5.29
CA LEU A 262 1.49 -16.62 -4.65
C LEU A 262 0.70 -17.51 -5.60
N TYR A 263 1.25 -18.68 -5.97
CA TYR A 263 0.62 -19.58 -6.91
C TYR A 263 1.07 -21.02 -6.71
N ASP A 264 0.17 -22.01 -6.82
CA ASP A 264 0.49 -23.44 -6.74
C ASP A 264 1.00 -23.93 -8.11
N LEU A 265 2.27 -23.63 -8.44
CA LEU A 265 2.89 -23.95 -9.73
C LEU A 265 3.12 -25.43 -9.94
N ASP A 266 3.42 -26.18 -8.87
CA ASP A 266 3.71 -27.62 -8.97
C ASP A 266 2.51 -28.52 -8.61
N ARG A 267 1.34 -27.88 -8.35
CA ARG A 267 0.06 -28.54 -8.11
C ARG A 267 0.03 -29.45 -6.87
N ASP A 268 0.89 -29.14 -5.87
CA ASP A 268 0.90 -29.91 -4.63
C ASP A 268 -0.18 -29.43 -3.65
N GLY A 269 -0.86 -28.33 -3.93
CA GLY A 269 -1.95 -27.71 -3.15
C GLY A 269 -1.45 -26.63 -2.22
N ARG A 270 -0.15 -26.28 -2.24
CA ARG A 270 0.45 -25.20 -1.47
C ARG A 270 0.98 -24.13 -2.40
N PRO A 271 0.65 -22.88 -2.20
CA PRO A 271 1.17 -21.84 -3.09
C PRO A 271 2.68 -21.63 -2.86
N GLU A 272 3.44 -21.59 -3.93
CA GLU A 272 4.79 -21.06 -3.94
C GLU A 272 4.74 -19.54 -3.78
N ILE A 273 5.79 -18.97 -3.16
CA ILE A 273 6.00 -17.53 -3.08
C ILE A 273 7.01 -17.13 -4.15
N ILE A 274 6.58 -16.32 -5.09
CA ILE A 274 7.32 -15.96 -6.29
C ILE A 274 7.73 -14.50 -6.23
N LEU A 275 9.02 -14.21 -6.41
CA LEU A 275 9.58 -12.87 -6.56
C LEU A 275 10.20 -12.77 -7.96
N VAL A 276 9.40 -12.28 -8.91
CA VAL A 276 9.72 -12.36 -10.34
C VAL A 276 11.00 -11.62 -10.71
N SER A 277 11.13 -10.36 -10.25
CA SER A 277 12.32 -9.55 -10.57
C SER A 277 13.58 -10.05 -9.88
N ALA A 278 13.44 -10.74 -8.76
CA ALA A 278 14.57 -11.42 -8.10
C ALA A 278 14.89 -12.78 -8.72
N ASN A 279 14.07 -13.27 -9.64
CA ASN A 279 14.14 -14.62 -10.19
C ASN A 279 14.18 -15.71 -9.11
N LEU A 280 13.30 -15.60 -8.11
CA LEU A 280 13.24 -16.53 -6.98
C LEU A 280 11.84 -17.09 -6.80
N VAL A 281 11.78 -18.39 -6.53
CA VAL A 281 10.59 -19.09 -6.04
C VAL A 281 10.91 -19.76 -4.72
N PHE A 282 10.01 -19.61 -3.74
CA PHE A 282 10.12 -20.20 -2.40
C PHE A 282 9.02 -21.23 -2.21
N ARG A 283 9.40 -22.39 -1.74
CA ARG A 283 8.51 -23.50 -1.44
C ARG A 283 8.55 -23.83 0.04
N LEU A 284 7.39 -24.06 0.64
CA LEU A 284 7.29 -24.58 2.01
C LEU A 284 7.47 -26.10 2.00
N LEU A 285 8.53 -26.57 2.65
CA LEU A 285 8.83 -28.00 2.79
C LEU A 285 8.00 -28.64 3.92
N ALA A 286 7.84 -29.96 3.87
CA ALA A 286 7.11 -30.73 4.89
C ALA A 286 7.67 -30.58 6.33
N ASP A 287 8.92 -30.17 6.49
CA ASP A 287 9.55 -29.89 7.79
C ASP A 287 9.36 -28.44 8.26
N GLY A 288 8.57 -27.65 7.53
CA GLY A 288 8.26 -26.25 7.85
C GLY A 288 9.37 -25.26 7.51
N ARG A 289 10.38 -25.65 6.75
CA ARG A 289 11.40 -24.74 6.21
C ARG A 289 11.02 -24.26 4.82
N TYR A 290 11.44 -23.05 4.47
CA TYR A 290 11.34 -22.54 3.12
C TYR A 290 12.62 -22.83 2.35
N GLU A 291 12.48 -23.44 1.18
CA GLU A 291 13.54 -23.61 0.21
C GLU A 291 13.36 -22.60 -0.91
N SER A 292 14.44 -21.94 -1.33
CA SER A 292 14.40 -21.05 -2.49
C SER A 292 15.25 -21.60 -3.64
N ARG A 293 14.74 -21.40 -4.86
CA ARG A 293 15.43 -21.76 -6.10
C ARG A 293 15.18 -20.71 -7.18
N PRO A 294 15.96 -20.66 -8.25
CA PRO A 294 15.64 -19.82 -9.41
C PRO A 294 14.25 -20.15 -9.96
N LEU A 295 13.47 -19.10 -10.25
CA LEU A 295 12.15 -19.23 -10.87
C LEU A 295 12.28 -19.66 -12.34
N CYS A 296 13.15 -18.97 -13.09
CA CYS A 296 13.40 -19.24 -14.49
C CYS A 296 14.86 -19.64 -14.70
N GLN A 297 15.10 -20.66 -15.54
CA GLN A 297 16.47 -21.01 -15.98
C GLN A 297 17.07 -19.89 -16.84
N TYR A 298 16.22 -19.21 -17.64
CA TYR A 298 16.59 -18.07 -18.49
C TYR A 298 15.78 -16.86 -18.04
N PRO A 299 16.24 -16.12 -17.00
CA PRO A 299 15.45 -15.06 -16.38
C PRO A 299 15.18 -13.91 -17.34
N PRO A 300 14.04 -13.22 -17.16
CA PRO A 300 13.71 -12.04 -17.96
C PRO A 300 14.70 -10.90 -17.71
N ASP A 301 14.96 -10.11 -18.72
CA ASP A 301 15.81 -8.93 -18.61
C ASP A 301 15.03 -7.71 -18.14
N GLY A 302 15.13 -7.39 -16.84
CA GLY A 302 14.49 -6.21 -16.25
C GLY A 302 12.96 -6.25 -16.25
N PRO A 303 12.31 -7.31 -15.73
CA PRO A 303 10.86 -7.38 -15.69
C PRO A 303 10.28 -6.20 -14.90
N GLN A 304 9.23 -5.59 -15.45
CA GLN A 304 8.57 -4.44 -14.85
C GLN A 304 7.36 -4.86 -14.00
N THR A 305 6.58 -5.82 -14.51
CA THR A 305 5.49 -6.49 -13.80
C THR A 305 5.26 -7.87 -14.43
N ALA A 306 4.46 -8.72 -13.78
CA ALA A 306 4.14 -10.05 -14.29
C ALA A 306 2.82 -10.55 -13.72
N VAL A 307 2.27 -11.60 -14.36
CA VAL A 307 1.09 -12.34 -13.91
C VAL A 307 1.29 -13.81 -14.25
N VAL A 308 0.66 -14.71 -13.46
CA VAL A 308 0.68 -16.17 -13.65
C VAL A 308 -0.73 -16.67 -13.92
N ALA A 309 -0.93 -17.30 -15.07
CA ALA A 309 -2.15 -17.97 -15.48
C ALA A 309 -1.87 -18.84 -16.72
N ASP A 310 -2.80 -19.71 -17.12
CA ASP A 310 -2.72 -20.50 -18.36
C ASP A 310 -3.15 -19.62 -19.56
N PHE A 311 -2.18 -19.13 -20.32
CA PHE A 311 -2.43 -18.24 -21.47
C PHE A 311 -2.44 -18.95 -22.81
N ASP A 312 -1.92 -20.18 -22.90
CA ASP A 312 -1.86 -20.92 -24.15
C ASP A 312 -2.81 -22.15 -24.17
N GLY A 313 -3.64 -22.30 -23.13
CA GLY A 313 -4.72 -23.27 -23.05
C GLY A 313 -4.25 -24.71 -22.84
N ASP A 314 -2.96 -24.92 -22.46
CA ASP A 314 -2.42 -26.27 -22.27
C ASP A 314 -2.77 -26.88 -20.90
N GLY A 315 -3.34 -26.08 -20.00
CA GLY A 315 -3.81 -26.44 -18.67
C GLY A 315 -2.73 -26.32 -17.60
N PHE A 316 -1.56 -25.75 -17.89
CA PHE A 316 -0.55 -25.37 -16.92
C PHE A 316 -0.40 -23.86 -16.86
N ALA A 317 -0.12 -23.34 -15.67
CA ALA A 317 0.03 -21.92 -15.52
C ALA A 317 1.37 -21.43 -16.08
N ASP A 318 1.30 -20.45 -16.96
CA ASP A 318 2.42 -19.74 -17.56
C ASP A 318 2.85 -18.55 -16.72
N LEU A 319 4.06 -18.03 -16.95
CA LEU A 319 4.51 -16.74 -16.44
C LEU A 319 4.60 -15.74 -17.58
N LEU A 320 3.75 -14.72 -17.53
CA LEU A 320 3.77 -13.62 -18.47
C LEU A 320 4.42 -12.40 -17.85
N CYS A 321 5.51 -11.90 -18.46
CA CYS A 321 6.28 -10.76 -17.97
C CYS A 321 6.22 -9.58 -18.92
N ALA A 322 5.98 -8.38 -18.38
CA ALA A 322 6.18 -7.12 -19.10
C ALA A 322 7.66 -6.71 -18.99
N VAL A 323 8.29 -6.53 -20.16
CA VAL A 323 9.67 -6.05 -20.32
C VAL A 323 9.68 -4.81 -21.21
N ASP A 324 10.86 -4.18 -21.42
CA ASP A 324 10.92 -2.95 -22.22
C ASP A 324 10.35 -3.16 -23.65
N GLU A 325 10.57 -4.31 -24.26
CA GLU A 325 10.14 -4.59 -25.63
C GLU A 325 8.65 -4.97 -25.77
N GLY A 326 7.96 -5.27 -24.66
CA GLY A 326 6.56 -5.72 -24.67
C GLY A 326 6.29 -6.82 -23.66
N LEU A 327 5.61 -7.88 -24.07
CA LEU A 327 5.31 -9.05 -23.24
C LEU A 327 6.08 -10.28 -23.70
N ILE A 328 6.59 -11.04 -22.76
CA ILE A 328 7.23 -12.35 -22.99
C ILE A 328 6.55 -13.41 -22.13
N LEU A 329 6.30 -14.57 -22.71
CA LEU A 329 5.65 -15.71 -22.08
C LEU A 329 6.66 -16.81 -21.82
N TYR A 330 6.70 -17.32 -20.60
CA TYR A 330 7.35 -18.54 -20.18
C TYR A 330 6.30 -19.64 -20.06
N PRO A 331 6.27 -20.66 -20.93
CA PRO A 331 5.29 -21.72 -20.83
C PRO A 331 5.51 -22.55 -19.56
N GLY A 332 4.41 -22.87 -18.88
CA GLY A 332 4.39 -23.73 -17.70
C GLY A 332 4.43 -25.21 -18.05
N ASP A 333 4.86 -26.05 -17.12
CA ASP A 333 4.85 -27.52 -17.27
C ASP A 333 4.45 -28.24 -15.97
N GLY A 334 4.04 -27.47 -14.95
CA GLY A 334 3.66 -28.00 -13.64
C GLY A 334 4.81 -28.48 -12.77
N THR A 335 6.06 -28.13 -13.09
CA THR A 335 7.24 -28.51 -12.27
C THR A 335 7.55 -27.49 -11.16
N GLY A 336 6.86 -26.35 -11.16
CA GLY A 336 7.03 -25.28 -10.20
C GLY A 336 8.19 -24.32 -10.55
N THR A 337 8.74 -24.40 -11.78
CA THR A 337 9.75 -23.51 -12.36
C THR A 337 9.57 -23.39 -13.86
N PHE A 338 10.22 -22.40 -14.50
CA PHE A 338 10.16 -22.16 -15.93
C PHE A 338 11.54 -22.43 -16.57
N ASP A 339 11.72 -23.64 -17.09
CA ASP A 339 13.01 -24.12 -17.56
C ASP A 339 13.21 -23.92 -19.07
N VAL A 340 12.15 -23.49 -19.79
CA VAL A 340 12.18 -23.19 -21.22
C VAL A 340 12.38 -21.68 -21.42
N PRO A 341 13.18 -21.23 -22.42
CA PRO A 341 13.29 -19.81 -22.72
C PRO A 341 11.92 -19.18 -23.06
N ALA A 342 11.69 -17.96 -22.61
CA ALA A 342 10.49 -17.22 -22.98
C ALA A 342 10.40 -16.99 -24.50
N ARG A 343 9.17 -16.88 -24.98
CA ARG A 343 8.86 -16.40 -26.33
C ARG A 343 8.21 -15.01 -26.28
N PRO A 344 8.40 -14.17 -27.31
CA PRO A 344 7.60 -12.95 -27.41
C PRO A 344 6.11 -13.31 -27.46
N ALA A 345 5.30 -12.63 -26.64
CA ALA A 345 3.84 -12.76 -26.62
C ALA A 345 3.16 -11.54 -27.24
N TRP A 346 3.78 -10.37 -27.12
CA TRP A 346 3.37 -9.13 -27.77
C TRP A 346 4.56 -8.18 -27.83
N LEU A 347 4.71 -7.49 -28.97
CA LEU A 347 5.74 -6.48 -29.16
C LEU A 347 5.11 -5.08 -29.12
N ALA A 348 5.55 -4.28 -28.18
CA ALA A 348 5.12 -2.90 -28.07
C ALA A 348 5.71 -2.06 -29.22
N GLY A 349 4.92 -1.14 -29.79
CA GLY A 349 5.39 -0.22 -30.81
C GLY A 349 6.44 0.78 -30.30
N GLU A 350 6.41 1.08 -29.01
CA GLU A 350 7.42 1.84 -28.25
C GLU A 350 7.76 1.11 -26.98
N PRO A 351 8.97 1.27 -26.43
CA PRO A 351 9.37 0.58 -25.20
C PRO A 351 8.42 0.86 -24.03
N LEU A 352 8.02 -0.20 -23.34
CA LEU A 352 7.26 -0.10 -22.09
C LEU A 352 8.12 0.60 -21.02
N ARG A 353 7.48 1.44 -20.23
CA ARG A 353 8.18 2.25 -19.24
C ARG A 353 7.43 2.19 -17.91
N ASN A 354 7.98 1.45 -16.95
CA ASN A 354 7.42 1.35 -15.62
C ASN A 354 5.98 0.80 -15.62
N ALA A 355 5.80 -0.37 -16.25
CA ALA A 355 4.55 -1.12 -16.16
C ALA A 355 4.29 -1.51 -14.71
N MET A 356 3.10 -1.15 -14.18
CA MET A 356 2.76 -1.30 -12.77
C MET A 356 1.63 -2.28 -12.55
N SER A 357 0.69 -2.37 -13.48
CA SER A 357 -0.44 -3.29 -13.41
C SER A 357 -0.47 -4.17 -14.65
N LEU A 358 -0.65 -5.45 -14.44
CA LEU A 358 -0.94 -6.45 -15.46
C LEU A 358 -2.01 -7.37 -14.87
N THR A 359 -3.21 -7.30 -15.41
CA THR A 359 -4.36 -8.11 -14.99
C THR A 359 -4.92 -8.85 -16.18
N CYS A 360 -5.48 -10.05 -15.93
CA CYS A 360 -6.07 -10.88 -16.96
C CYS A 360 -7.51 -11.28 -16.65
N GLY A 361 -8.27 -11.58 -17.68
CA GLY A 361 -9.65 -12.07 -17.65
C GLY A 361 -10.16 -12.25 -19.07
N ASP A 362 -11.12 -13.13 -19.27
CA ASP A 362 -11.83 -13.33 -20.53
C ASP A 362 -12.84 -12.19 -20.69
N ILE A 363 -12.53 -11.17 -21.51
CA ILE A 363 -13.35 -9.94 -21.61
C ILE A 363 -14.25 -9.90 -22.83
N ASP A 364 -14.11 -10.83 -23.76
CA ASP A 364 -14.97 -10.92 -24.94
C ASP A 364 -15.70 -12.27 -25.08
N ASP A 365 -15.69 -13.05 -23.97
CA ASP A 365 -16.41 -14.31 -23.80
C ASP A 365 -15.98 -15.39 -24.82
N ASP A 366 -14.73 -15.37 -25.30
CA ASP A 366 -14.21 -16.37 -26.26
C ASP A 366 -13.52 -17.56 -25.56
N GLY A 367 -13.26 -17.48 -24.27
CA GLY A 367 -12.71 -18.52 -23.41
C GLY A 367 -11.23 -18.41 -23.16
N ASP A 368 -10.55 -17.39 -23.70
CA ASP A 368 -9.12 -17.13 -23.54
C ASP A 368 -8.90 -15.96 -22.57
N LEU A 369 -7.73 -15.88 -21.92
CA LEU A 369 -7.45 -14.80 -20.99
C LEU A 369 -6.81 -13.62 -21.68
N ASP A 370 -7.52 -12.50 -21.73
CA ASP A 370 -7.06 -11.22 -22.21
C ASP A 370 -6.37 -10.41 -21.13
N LEU A 371 -5.77 -9.26 -21.49
CA LEU A 371 -4.95 -8.47 -20.59
C LEU A 371 -5.32 -6.98 -20.60
N PHE A 372 -5.22 -6.36 -19.43
CA PHE A 372 -5.05 -4.93 -19.28
C PHE A 372 -3.67 -4.64 -18.69
N LEU A 373 -2.82 -3.95 -19.47
CA LEU A 373 -1.48 -3.50 -19.09
C LEU A 373 -1.50 -2.01 -18.84
N ALA A 374 -1.13 -1.57 -17.64
CA ALA A 374 -1.03 -0.17 -17.30
C ALA A 374 0.37 0.24 -16.87
N GLN A 375 0.74 1.48 -17.18
CA GLN A 375 2.04 2.05 -16.94
C GLN A 375 1.95 3.29 -16.07
N TYR A 376 2.98 3.50 -15.25
CA TYR A 376 3.11 4.66 -14.37
C TYR A 376 4.24 5.57 -14.83
N LYS A 377 3.99 6.87 -14.87
CA LYS A 377 5.01 7.87 -15.13
C LYS A 377 5.26 8.72 -13.90
N VAL A 378 6.50 8.69 -13.43
CA VAL A 378 6.91 9.55 -12.32
C VAL A 378 6.70 11.02 -12.71
N PRO A 379 5.97 11.82 -11.90
CA PRO A 379 5.61 13.21 -12.23
C PRO A 379 6.78 14.11 -12.58
N THR A 380 7.98 13.80 -12.07
CA THR A 380 9.18 14.64 -12.19
C THR A 380 10.08 14.28 -13.36
N VAL A 381 9.82 13.19 -14.11
CA VAL A 381 10.67 12.75 -15.21
C VAL A 381 10.27 13.42 -16.50
N GLY A 382 11.13 14.34 -16.97
CA GLY A 382 10.96 15.04 -18.26
C GLY A 382 9.75 15.95 -18.33
N GLN A 383 9.13 16.27 -17.20
CA GLN A 383 7.93 17.10 -17.14
C GLN A 383 8.04 18.23 -16.15
N VAL A 384 7.22 19.21 -16.43
CA VAL A 384 6.90 20.32 -15.60
C VAL A 384 5.97 19.81 -14.47
N LEU A 385 6.36 19.96 -13.21
CA LEU A 385 5.43 19.85 -12.10
C LEU A 385 4.30 20.85 -12.33
N ARG A 386 3.13 20.34 -12.61
CA ARG A 386 1.94 21.19 -12.78
C ARG A 386 1.19 21.29 -11.48
N PRO A 387 0.57 22.45 -11.18
CA PRO A 387 -0.20 22.62 -9.96
C PRO A 387 -1.50 21.79 -9.92
N ASN A 388 -1.94 21.19 -11.01
CA ASN A 388 -3.10 20.31 -11.02
C ASN A 388 -2.66 18.88 -10.77
N TYR A 389 -2.96 18.38 -9.56
CA TYR A 389 -2.67 17.02 -9.13
C TYR A 389 -3.89 16.10 -9.18
N TYR A 390 -4.96 16.50 -9.82
CA TYR A 390 -6.16 15.71 -10.04
C TYR A 390 -6.44 15.58 -11.54
N GLU A 391 -7.06 14.44 -11.91
CA GLU A 391 -7.35 14.08 -13.29
C GLU A 391 -6.12 14.02 -14.20
N ALA A 392 -4.96 13.62 -13.63
CA ALA A 392 -3.75 13.48 -14.44
C ALA A 392 -3.92 12.40 -15.53
N ASN A 393 -3.78 12.82 -16.79
CA ASN A 393 -3.84 11.95 -17.96
C ASN A 393 -2.64 12.23 -18.88
N ASP A 394 -1.43 12.20 -18.27
CA ASP A 394 -0.16 12.55 -18.89
C ASP A 394 0.93 11.51 -18.61
N GLY A 395 0.52 10.30 -18.24
CA GLY A 395 1.37 9.14 -17.96
C GLY A 395 1.95 8.49 -19.20
N HIS A 396 2.28 7.22 -19.09
CA HIS A 396 2.53 6.33 -20.22
C HIS A 396 1.24 5.58 -20.57
N PRO A 397 1.03 5.17 -21.84
CA PRO A 397 -0.25 4.62 -22.27
C PRO A 397 -0.50 3.25 -21.65
N ALA A 398 -1.75 2.99 -21.28
CA ALA A 398 -2.24 1.65 -21.01
C ALA A 398 -2.65 0.94 -22.31
N PHE A 399 -2.70 -0.39 -22.28
CA PHE A 399 -3.06 -1.25 -23.39
C PHE A 399 -4.11 -2.27 -22.97
N LEU A 400 -5.09 -2.49 -23.84
CA LEU A 400 -5.99 -3.62 -23.82
C LEU A 400 -5.49 -4.61 -24.87
N LEU A 401 -5.18 -5.83 -24.47
CA LEU A 401 -4.54 -6.82 -25.31
C LEU A 401 -5.40 -8.07 -25.35
N ILE A 402 -5.84 -8.48 -26.55
CA ILE A 402 -6.65 -9.67 -26.78
C ILE A 402 -5.73 -10.84 -27.11
N ASN A 403 -5.98 -11.98 -26.46
CA ASN A 403 -5.30 -13.25 -26.69
C ASN A 403 -5.85 -13.96 -27.92
N ASP A 404 -5.05 -14.77 -28.58
CA ASP A 404 -5.47 -15.65 -29.67
C ASP A 404 -5.69 -17.12 -29.23
N GLY A 405 -5.71 -17.37 -27.90
CA GLY A 405 -5.81 -18.68 -27.30
C GLY A 405 -4.51 -19.50 -27.31
N HIS A 406 -3.42 -18.90 -27.75
CA HIS A 406 -2.08 -19.51 -27.77
C HIS A 406 -1.04 -18.66 -27.07
N GLY A 407 -1.48 -17.63 -26.31
CA GLY A 407 -0.61 -16.70 -25.60
C GLY A 407 0.12 -15.74 -26.54
N GLU A 408 -0.43 -15.44 -27.71
CA GLU A 408 -0.03 -14.32 -28.56
C GLU A 408 -1.10 -13.24 -28.46
N PHE A 409 -0.68 -11.99 -28.22
CA PHE A 409 -1.60 -10.90 -27.93
C PHE A 409 -1.61 -9.83 -29.02
N MET A 410 -2.78 -9.21 -29.19
CA MET A 410 -2.97 -8.10 -30.13
C MET A 410 -3.51 -6.87 -29.40
N ASP A 411 -2.96 -5.68 -29.69
CA ASP A 411 -3.46 -4.41 -29.15
C ASP A 411 -4.86 -4.08 -29.72
N ALA A 412 -5.86 -4.15 -28.86
CA ALA A 412 -7.25 -3.82 -29.12
C ALA A 412 -7.70 -2.54 -28.40
N THR A 413 -6.77 -1.70 -27.95
CA THR A 413 -7.10 -0.48 -27.21
C THR A 413 -7.92 0.50 -28.04
N GLU A 414 -7.62 0.65 -29.34
CA GLU A 414 -8.36 1.56 -30.23
C GLU A 414 -9.78 1.03 -30.47
N GLY A 415 -10.78 1.84 -30.16
CA GLY A 415 -12.21 1.48 -30.27
C GLY A 415 -12.75 0.68 -29.09
N SER A 416 -11.93 0.42 -28.06
CA SER A 416 -12.38 -0.27 -26.84
C SER A 416 -13.16 0.62 -25.88
N GLY A 417 -13.06 1.95 -26.00
CA GLY A 417 -13.61 2.93 -25.07
C GLY A 417 -12.66 3.32 -23.94
N LEU A 418 -11.48 2.70 -23.84
CA LEU A 418 -10.47 3.01 -22.82
C LEU A 418 -9.50 4.13 -23.24
N GLU A 419 -9.48 4.53 -24.51
CA GLU A 419 -8.52 5.50 -25.08
C GLU A 419 -8.54 6.87 -24.39
N PRO A 420 -9.68 7.45 -23.98
CA PRO A 420 -9.69 8.81 -23.45
C PRO A 420 -8.83 8.96 -22.19
N LEU A 421 -8.76 7.92 -21.35
CA LEU A 421 -8.05 7.93 -20.07
C LEU A 421 -6.90 6.90 -20.00
N ARG A 422 -6.40 6.46 -21.17
CA ARG A 422 -5.30 5.48 -21.23
C ARG A 422 -3.96 6.03 -20.74
N TRP A 423 -3.80 7.35 -20.63
CA TRP A 423 -2.58 8.02 -20.20
C TRP A 423 -2.58 8.37 -18.72
N GLN A 424 -3.53 7.86 -17.94
CA GLN A 424 -3.52 8.02 -16.49
C GLN A 424 -2.35 7.26 -15.87
N ARG A 425 -1.92 7.71 -14.68
CA ARG A 425 -0.79 7.13 -13.94
C ARG A 425 -1.30 5.96 -13.09
N THR A 426 -1.60 4.84 -13.73
CA THR A 426 -2.27 3.71 -13.11
C THR A 426 -1.29 2.84 -12.34
N PHE A 427 -1.66 2.47 -11.11
CA PHE A 427 -0.91 1.57 -10.27
C PHE A 427 -1.52 0.17 -10.18
N SER A 428 -2.85 0.07 -10.26
CA SER A 428 -3.54 -1.19 -10.03
C SER A 428 -4.83 -1.25 -10.86
N ALA A 429 -5.17 -2.40 -11.39
CA ALA A 429 -6.41 -2.64 -12.11
C ALA A 429 -6.81 -4.11 -12.00
N SER A 430 -8.12 -4.40 -12.01
CA SER A 430 -8.67 -5.75 -12.05
C SER A 430 -9.86 -5.83 -12.96
N PHE A 431 -10.01 -6.97 -13.63
CA PHE A 431 -11.26 -7.37 -14.27
C PHE A 431 -12.16 -8.04 -13.25
N VAL A 432 -13.38 -7.52 -13.07
CA VAL A 432 -14.35 -7.97 -12.07
C VAL A 432 -15.76 -7.66 -12.52
N ASP A 433 -16.69 -8.61 -12.36
CA ASP A 433 -18.11 -8.40 -12.68
C ASP A 433 -18.77 -7.55 -11.58
N MET A 434 -18.81 -6.21 -11.76
CA MET A 434 -19.27 -5.26 -10.75
C MET A 434 -20.78 -5.04 -10.77
N ASP A 435 -21.45 -5.21 -11.91
CA ASP A 435 -22.89 -5.01 -12.04
C ASP A 435 -23.68 -6.33 -12.14
N ARG A 436 -22.98 -7.45 -12.12
CA ARG A 436 -23.53 -8.82 -12.15
C ARG A 436 -24.27 -9.15 -13.44
N ASP A 437 -23.85 -8.58 -14.54
CA ASP A 437 -24.39 -8.91 -15.85
C ASP A 437 -23.71 -10.14 -16.49
N GLY A 438 -22.66 -10.66 -15.85
CA GLY A 438 -21.91 -11.84 -16.25
C GLY A 438 -20.68 -11.52 -17.11
N HIS A 439 -20.42 -10.26 -17.41
CA HIS A 439 -19.22 -9.80 -18.14
C HIS A 439 -18.22 -9.16 -17.17
N LEU A 440 -16.94 -9.29 -17.46
CA LEU A 440 -15.88 -8.72 -16.62
C LEU A 440 -15.68 -7.23 -16.94
N ASP A 441 -16.04 -6.39 -15.99
CA ASP A 441 -15.80 -4.95 -16.00
C ASP A 441 -14.36 -4.61 -15.63
N LEU A 442 -13.94 -3.36 -15.81
CA LEU A 442 -12.60 -2.91 -15.42
C LEU A 442 -12.66 -1.91 -14.27
N LEU A 443 -12.11 -2.28 -13.12
CA LEU A 443 -11.75 -1.39 -12.01
C LEU A 443 -10.31 -0.94 -12.20
N LYS A 444 -10.06 0.38 -12.20
CA LYS A 444 -8.73 0.97 -12.35
C LYS A 444 -8.46 2.01 -11.26
N ILE A 445 -7.29 1.92 -10.62
CA ILE A 445 -6.82 2.84 -9.59
C ILE A 445 -5.56 3.56 -10.07
N SER A 446 -5.63 4.89 -10.05
CA SER A 446 -4.56 5.73 -10.58
C SER A 446 -4.14 6.79 -9.58
N ASP A 447 -2.82 7.04 -9.51
CA ASP A 447 -2.26 8.18 -8.83
C ASP A 447 -2.68 9.48 -9.53
N PHE A 448 -3.00 10.51 -8.76
CA PHE A 448 -3.51 11.81 -9.24
C PHE A 448 -4.87 11.77 -9.95
N SER A 449 -5.57 10.63 -9.97
CA SER A 449 -6.89 10.52 -10.61
C SER A 449 -7.88 9.71 -9.77
N GLY A 450 -7.39 8.75 -8.97
CA GLY A 450 -8.20 7.90 -8.11
C GLY A 450 -8.86 6.74 -8.85
N VAL A 451 -10.17 6.59 -8.69
CA VAL A 451 -10.95 5.46 -9.18
C VAL A 451 -11.49 5.73 -10.58
N ASN A 452 -11.40 4.74 -11.47
CA ASN A 452 -12.19 4.66 -12.70
C ASN A 452 -12.86 3.29 -12.77
N LEU A 453 -14.12 3.28 -13.19
CA LEU A 453 -14.97 2.11 -13.36
C LEU A 453 -15.50 2.07 -14.78
N TYR A 454 -15.25 0.99 -15.49
CA TYR A 454 -15.67 0.81 -16.87
C TYR A 454 -16.49 -0.46 -16.98
N ARG A 455 -17.70 -0.32 -17.49
CA ARG A 455 -18.59 -1.44 -17.79
C ARG A 455 -18.26 -2.04 -19.14
N ASN A 456 -18.09 -3.34 -19.20
CA ASN A 456 -17.91 -4.12 -20.42
C ASN A 456 -19.28 -4.51 -21.01
N ASP A 457 -19.37 -4.64 -22.32
CA ASP A 457 -20.56 -5.14 -23.01
C ASP A 457 -20.47 -6.63 -23.41
N GLY A 458 -19.43 -7.33 -22.94
CA GLY A 458 -19.14 -8.73 -23.29
C GLY A 458 -18.44 -8.91 -24.63
N THR A 459 -17.96 -7.83 -25.26
CA THR A 459 -17.23 -7.89 -26.52
C THR A 459 -15.90 -7.14 -26.44
N GLY A 460 -15.35 -6.95 -25.24
CA GLY A 460 -14.14 -6.16 -25.02
C GLY A 460 -14.32 -4.65 -25.22
N LYS A 461 -15.58 -4.13 -25.19
CA LYS A 461 -15.88 -2.71 -25.30
C LYS A 461 -16.38 -2.15 -23.99
N PHE A 462 -15.76 -1.09 -23.55
CA PHE A 462 -15.93 -0.51 -22.24
C PHE A 462 -16.59 0.88 -22.28
N ALA A 463 -17.55 1.09 -21.37
CA ALA A 463 -18.17 2.38 -21.13
C ALA A 463 -17.76 2.93 -19.77
N ASP A 464 -17.28 4.18 -19.71
CA ASP A 464 -16.92 4.84 -18.44
C ASP A 464 -18.19 5.11 -17.61
N MET A 465 -18.31 4.37 -16.52
CA MET A 465 -19.42 4.48 -15.54
C MET A 465 -19.01 5.23 -14.28
N THR A 466 -17.80 5.72 -14.19
CA THR A 466 -17.25 6.30 -12.96
C THR A 466 -18.17 7.33 -12.34
N GLY A 467 -18.59 8.33 -13.14
CA GLY A 467 -19.46 9.40 -12.64
C GLY A 467 -20.89 8.97 -12.31
N ALA A 468 -21.33 7.82 -12.82
CA ALA A 468 -22.66 7.26 -12.53
C ALA A 468 -22.63 6.34 -11.30
N TRP A 469 -21.52 5.65 -11.08
CA TRP A 469 -21.40 4.62 -10.06
C TRP A 469 -20.80 5.10 -8.74
N VAL A 470 -19.96 6.16 -8.75
CA VAL A 470 -19.33 6.69 -7.53
C VAL A 470 -19.46 8.21 -7.45
N SER A 471 -19.63 8.72 -6.23
CA SER A 471 -19.81 10.15 -5.98
C SER A 471 -18.51 10.91 -5.79
N ALA A 472 -17.48 10.28 -5.20
CA ALA A 472 -16.17 10.87 -4.98
C ALA A 472 -15.09 9.87 -5.43
N ARG A 473 -14.32 10.24 -6.46
CA ARG A 473 -13.37 9.34 -7.11
C ARG A 473 -11.91 9.74 -6.96
N HIS A 474 -11.64 11.04 -6.74
CA HIS A 474 -10.27 11.54 -6.74
C HIS A 474 -9.49 11.07 -5.54
N ALA A 475 -8.28 10.61 -5.79
CA ALA A 475 -7.33 10.17 -4.77
C ALA A 475 -5.90 10.13 -5.33
N PHE A 476 -4.91 10.14 -4.44
CA PHE A 476 -3.62 9.52 -4.72
C PHE A 476 -3.79 8.02 -4.54
N GLY A 477 -4.38 7.37 -5.56
CA GLY A 477 -4.73 5.96 -5.51
C GLY A 477 -3.53 5.08 -5.80
N MET A 478 -3.29 4.07 -4.95
CA MET A 478 -2.13 3.17 -5.03
C MET A 478 -2.53 1.75 -5.41
N SER A 479 -3.62 1.24 -4.84
CA SER A 479 -4.10 -0.11 -5.13
C SER A 479 -5.57 -0.27 -4.73
N HIS A 480 -6.08 -1.49 -4.87
CA HIS A 480 -7.42 -1.87 -4.42
C HIS A 480 -7.43 -3.29 -3.87
N SER A 481 -8.48 -3.64 -3.14
CA SER A 481 -8.85 -5.00 -2.77
C SER A 481 -10.35 -5.18 -2.94
N ILE A 482 -10.77 -6.36 -3.37
CA ILE A 482 -12.16 -6.70 -3.66
C ILE A 482 -12.65 -7.71 -2.62
N ALA A 483 -13.77 -7.44 -1.98
CA ALA A 483 -14.42 -8.35 -1.03
C ALA A 483 -15.89 -7.95 -0.84
N ASP A 484 -16.68 -8.86 -0.28
CA ASP A 484 -18.00 -8.56 0.26
C ASP A 484 -17.81 -8.12 1.73
N PHE A 485 -17.73 -6.80 1.97
CA PHE A 485 -17.41 -6.26 3.30
C PHE A 485 -18.60 -6.24 4.26
N ASN A 486 -19.81 -6.38 3.78
CA ASN A 486 -21.03 -6.36 4.59
C ASN A 486 -21.79 -7.69 4.59
N SER A 487 -21.29 -8.70 3.88
CA SER A 487 -21.87 -10.04 3.73
C SER A 487 -23.31 -10.00 3.18
N ASP A 488 -23.56 -9.09 2.21
CA ASP A 488 -24.85 -8.99 1.51
C ASP A 488 -24.87 -9.79 0.20
N GLY A 489 -23.75 -10.36 -0.21
CA GLY A 489 -23.57 -11.14 -1.43
C GLY A 489 -23.35 -10.31 -2.67
N LEU A 490 -22.82 -9.07 -2.49
CA LEU A 490 -22.33 -8.20 -3.56
C LEU A 490 -20.83 -7.98 -3.40
N LEU A 491 -20.14 -7.74 -4.52
CA LEU A 491 -18.72 -7.42 -4.50
C LEU A 491 -18.53 -5.93 -4.26
N ASP A 492 -17.90 -5.63 -3.16
CA ASP A 492 -17.44 -4.29 -2.77
C ASP A 492 -15.96 -4.14 -3.13
N PHE A 493 -15.44 -2.91 -3.05
CA PHE A 493 -13.99 -2.70 -3.16
C PHE A 493 -13.48 -1.64 -2.20
N LEU A 494 -12.26 -1.84 -1.74
CA LEU A 494 -11.46 -0.89 -1.02
C LEU A 494 -10.48 -0.24 -1.99
N MET A 495 -10.48 1.09 -2.11
CA MET A 495 -9.38 1.84 -2.72
C MET A 495 -8.36 2.20 -1.65
N VAL A 496 -7.13 1.82 -1.86
CA VAL A 496 -5.97 2.17 -1.04
C VAL A 496 -5.37 3.47 -1.57
N GLY A 497 -5.18 4.44 -0.69
CA GLY A 497 -4.64 5.73 -1.06
C GLY A 497 -3.83 6.37 0.06
N MET A 498 -3.09 7.43 -0.28
CA MET A 498 -2.33 8.17 0.70
C MET A 498 -3.16 9.28 1.38
N ASN A 499 -2.90 9.50 2.65
CA ASN A 499 -3.35 10.70 3.35
C ASN A 499 -2.16 11.62 3.66
N SER A 500 -2.47 12.90 3.90
CA SER A 500 -1.47 13.92 4.20
C SER A 500 -1.80 14.71 5.47
N PRO A 501 -1.05 14.50 6.56
CA PRO A 501 -1.15 15.34 7.75
C PRO A 501 -0.81 16.82 7.47
N THR A 502 0.04 17.07 6.48
CA THR A 502 0.36 18.43 6.04
C THR A 502 -0.85 19.10 5.43
N VAL A 503 -1.58 18.43 4.54
CA VAL A 503 -2.81 18.97 3.95
C VAL A 503 -3.87 19.22 5.02
N ASP A 504 -4.05 18.31 5.98
CA ASP A 504 -4.96 18.55 7.11
C ASP A 504 -4.64 19.87 7.84
N ARG A 505 -3.36 20.16 8.04
CA ARG A 505 -2.88 21.38 8.69
C ARG A 505 -3.08 22.62 7.81
N LEU A 506 -2.78 22.51 6.50
CA LEU A 506 -2.99 23.60 5.54
C LEU A 506 -4.47 23.97 5.41
N GLU A 507 -5.35 22.98 5.35
CA GLU A 507 -6.81 23.17 5.35
C GLU A 507 -7.28 23.88 6.63
N HIS A 508 -6.80 23.42 7.80
CA HIS A 508 -7.12 24.06 9.08
C HIS A 508 -6.66 25.52 9.14
N LEU A 509 -5.50 25.83 8.56
CA LEU A 509 -4.97 27.20 8.48
C LEU A 509 -5.66 28.07 7.42
N GLY A 510 -6.55 27.48 6.59
CA GLY A 510 -7.20 28.17 5.47
C GLY A 510 -6.22 28.55 4.36
N LEU A 511 -5.11 27.83 4.24
CA LEU A 511 -4.08 28.04 3.22
C LEU A 511 -4.44 27.26 1.95
N VAL A 512 -5.29 27.86 1.15
CA VAL A 512 -5.77 27.32 -0.12
C VAL A 512 -5.51 28.29 -1.25
N ARG A 513 -5.37 27.79 -2.45
CA ARG A 513 -5.24 28.60 -3.64
C ARG A 513 -6.59 29.25 -3.98
N GLN A 514 -6.66 30.59 -3.95
CA GLN A 514 -7.93 31.31 -4.12
C GLN A 514 -8.33 31.51 -5.59
N ASP A 515 -7.41 31.40 -6.51
CA ASP A 515 -7.60 31.61 -7.95
C ASP A 515 -8.05 30.34 -8.70
N ALA A 516 -7.92 29.17 -8.09
CA ALA A 516 -8.35 27.89 -8.65
C ALA A 516 -9.66 27.44 -7.97
N ARG A 517 -10.79 27.60 -8.66
CA ARG A 517 -12.12 27.39 -8.09
C ARG A 517 -12.38 25.98 -7.55
N ASP A 518 -11.75 24.97 -8.12
CA ASP A 518 -11.99 23.55 -7.78
C ASP A 518 -10.86 22.93 -6.94
N THR A 519 -9.75 23.62 -6.73
CA THR A 519 -8.54 23.07 -6.11
C THR A 519 -8.67 22.69 -4.65
N PRO A 520 -9.38 23.45 -3.75
CA PRO A 520 -9.48 23.07 -2.34
C PRO A 520 -10.23 21.77 -2.11
N GLU A 521 -11.36 21.58 -2.79
CA GLU A 521 -12.16 20.35 -2.66
C GLU A 521 -11.40 19.15 -3.24
N ALA A 522 -10.84 19.30 -4.43
CA ALA A 522 -10.02 18.26 -5.07
C ALA A 522 -8.80 17.90 -4.22
N ARG A 523 -8.06 18.86 -3.65
CA ARG A 523 -6.93 18.58 -2.75
C ARG A 523 -7.36 17.78 -1.53
N ARG A 524 -8.51 18.13 -0.93
CA ARG A 524 -9.07 17.40 0.20
C ARG A 524 -9.47 15.97 -0.21
N GLU A 525 -10.14 15.81 -1.35
CA GLU A 525 -10.48 14.49 -1.88
C GLU A 525 -9.25 13.65 -2.15
N MET A 526 -8.22 14.22 -2.78
CA MET A 526 -6.97 13.53 -3.10
C MET A 526 -6.27 12.96 -1.88
N THR A 527 -6.37 13.59 -0.71
CA THR A 527 -5.62 13.25 0.50
C THR A 527 -6.48 12.65 1.61
N VAL A 528 -7.69 12.24 1.32
CA VAL A 528 -8.54 11.53 2.30
C VAL A 528 -7.91 10.22 2.77
N GLY A 529 -7.15 9.57 1.89
CA GLY A 529 -6.57 8.26 2.15
C GLY A 529 -7.42 7.13 1.60
N ASN A 530 -7.61 6.08 2.40
CA ASN A 530 -8.36 4.89 1.99
C ASN A 530 -9.87 5.15 1.91
N ARG A 531 -10.53 4.51 0.96
CA ARG A 531 -12.00 4.60 0.77
C ARG A 531 -12.59 3.23 0.52
N LEU A 532 -13.72 2.97 1.16
CA LEU A 532 -14.52 1.79 0.93
C LEU A 532 -15.72 2.13 0.04
N PHE A 533 -15.97 1.30 -0.93
CA PHE A 533 -17.05 1.41 -1.90
C PHE A 533 -17.94 0.17 -1.78
N ILE A 534 -19.15 0.37 -1.31
CA ILE A 534 -20.13 -0.70 -1.03
C ILE A 534 -21.12 -0.76 -2.17
N ALA A 535 -21.23 -1.92 -2.80
CA ALA A 535 -22.12 -2.16 -3.91
C ALA A 535 -23.59 -2.02 -3.50
N ARG A 536 -24.42 -1.56 -4.43
CA ARG A 536 -25.86 -1.45 -4.26
C ARG A 536 -26.58 -2.43 -5.16
N GLU A 537 -27.66 -3.00 -4.68
CA GLU A 537 -28.55 -3.82 -5.54
C GLU A 537 -29.08 -3.02 -6.75
N SER A 538 -29.23 -1.71 -6.61
CA SER A 538 -29.69 -0.81 -7.68
C SER A 538 -28.60 -0.46 -8.70
N GLY A 539 -27.39 -0.95 -8.53
CA GLY A 539 -26.20 -0.60 -9.29
C GLY A 539 -25.40 0.57 -8.70
N GLY A 540 -24.11 0.59 -8.98
CA GLY A 540 -23.14 1.55 -8.45
C GLY A 540 -22.82 1.32 -6.97
N PHE A 541 -22.09 2.27 -6.38
CA PHE A 541 -21.50 2.11 -5.05
C PHE A 541 -21.86 3.27 -4.13
N GLU A 542 -21.92 3.00 -2.84
CA GLU A 542 -21.96 4.02 -1.81
C GLU A 542 -20.63 4.03 -1.04
N GLN A 543 -20.32 5.18 -0.47
CA GLN A 543 -19.12 5.37 0.32
C GLN A 543 -19.51 5.60 1.78
N PRO A 544 -19.41 4.58 2.64
CA PRO A 544 -19.67 4.75 4.06
C PRO A 544 -18.61 5.66 4.69
N ALA A 545 -19.01 6.39 5.74
CA ALA A 545 -18.04 7.12 6.55
C ALA A 545 -17.16 6.11 7.30
N LEU A 546 -15.88 6.15 7.03
CA LEU A 546 -14.89 5.32 7.73
C LEU A 546 -14.37 5.99 8.99
N ASP A 547 -13.96 5.20 9.96
CA ASP A 547 -13.17 5.69 11.08
C ASP A 547 -11.90 6.38 10.58
N VAL A 548 -11.54 7.51 11.22
CA VAL A 548 -10.39 8.32 10.80
C VAL A 548 -9.10 7.49 10.75
N THR A 549 -8.92 6.53 11.65
CA THR A 549 -7.73 5.67 11.68
C THR A 549 -7.62 4.76 10.47
N LEU A 550 -8.74 4.25 9.96
CA LEU A 550 -8.76 3.44 8.74
C LEU A 550 -8.58 4.29 7.49
N ALA A 551 -9.32 5.40 7.38
CA ALA A 551 -9.20 6.31 6.25
C ALA A 551 -7.76 6.87 6.17
N LYS A 552 -7.17 7.27 7.31
CA LYS A 552 -5.86 7.89 7.40
C LYS A 552 -4.79 6.90 7.91
N ALA A 553 -4.66 5.77 7.23
CA ALA A 553 -3.69 4.74 7.63
C ALA A 553 -2.22 5.12 7.37
N GLY A 554 -1.94 6.18 6.64
CA GLY A 554 -0.62 6.65 6.27
C GLY A 554 -0.42 6.66 4.75
N TRP A 555 0.82 6.63 4.29
CA TRP A 555 1.15 6.41 2.90
C TRP A 555 0.99 4.91 2.59
N SER A 556 -0.25 4.51 2.35
CA SER A 556 -0.59 3.11 2.09
C SER A 556 -0.31 2.74 0.64
N TRP A 557 0.46 1.67 0.39
CA TRP A 557 0.77 1.17 -0.93
C TRP A 557 -0.15 0.05 -1.36
N SER A 558 -0.43 -0.87 -0.46
CA SER A 558 -1.26 -2.04 -0.71
C SER A 558 -2.03 -2.42 0.53
N ALA A 559 -3.11 -3.16 0.33
CA ALA A 559 -3.82 -3.82 1.40
C ALA A 559 -4.19 -5.25 0.99
N ALA A 560 -4.30 -6.13 1.98
CA ALA A 560 -4.93 -7.44 1.83
C ALA A 560 -6.27 -7.42 2.58
N ALA A 561 -7.35 -7.78 1.89
CA ALA A 561 -8.65 -8.07 2.47
C ALA A 561 -8.71 -9.58 2.74
N PHE A 562 -8.85 -9.98 4.01
CA PHE A 562 -8.71 -11.38 4.42
C PHE A 562 -9.49 -11.69 5.71
N GLU A 563 -9.47 -12.93 6.13
CA GLU A 563 -10.08 -13.41 7.38
C GLU A 563 -9.00 -13.70 8.42
N LEU A 564 -8.76 -12.77 9.33
CA LEU A 564 -7.76 -12.96 10.39
C LEU A 564 -8.19 -14.02 11.41
N ASP A 565 -9.46 -13.96 11.85
CA ASP A 565 -9.99 -14.79 12.95
C ASP A 565 -11.19 -15.66 12.55
N ASN A 566 -11.43 -15.81 11.25
CA ASN A 566 -12.48 -16.63 10.66
C ASN A 566 -13.87 -16.30 11.20
N ASP A 567 -14.16 -15.04 11.51
CA ASP A 567 -15.45 -14.65 12.08
C ASP A 567 -16.54 -14.33 11.06
N GLY A 568 -16.19 -14.37 9.78
CA GLY A 568 -17.07 -14.09 8.66
C GLY A 568 -17.16 -12.60 8.32
N LEU A 569 -16.28 -11.79 8.89
CA LEU A 569 -16.14 -10.36 8.57
C LEU A 569 -14.74 -10.10 8.00
N THR A 570 -14.69 -9.46 6.85
CA THR A 570 -13.42 -9.21 6.16
C THR A 570 -12.56 -8.20 6.90
N ASP A 571 -11.36 -8.60 7.28
CA ASP A 571 -10.32 -7.77 7.91
C ASP A 571 -9.39 -7.16 6.87
N LEU A 572 -8.60 -6.16 7.29
CA LEU A 572 -7.71 -5.41 6.41
C LEU A 572 -6.30 -5.30 6.99
N TYR A 573 -5.30 -5.69 6.20
CA TYR A 573 -3.91 -5.41 6.53
C TYR A 573 -3.31 -4.46 5.51
N PHE A 574 -2.85 -3.29 5.96
CA PHE A 574 -2.22 -2.26 5.14
C PHE A 574 -0.70 -2.28 5.27
N VAL A 575 -0.02 -2.17 4.15
CA VAL A 575 1.42 -1.93 4.08
C VAL A 575 1.68 -0.46 3.73
N THR A 576 2.53 0.19 4.54
CA THR A 576 2.73 1.64 4.54
C THR A 576 4.19 2.04 4.52
N GLY A 577 4.46 3.34 4.36
CA GLY A 577 5.78 3.94 4.37
C GLY A 577 6.36 4.15 2.96
N HIS A 578 7.10 5.26 2.75
CA HIS A 578 7.59 5.58 1.40
C HIS A 578 9.11 5.78 1.30
N ASP A 579 9.66 6.77 1.98
CA ASP A 579 11.09 7.13 1.91
C ASP A 579 11.59 7.44 3.33
N THR A 580 11.66 6.39 4.16
CA THR A 580 12.18 6.48 5.53
C THR A 580 13.69 6.70 5.47
N ARG A 581 14.16 7.78 6.11
CA ARG A 581 15.56 8.15 6.20
C ARG A 581 16.01 8.35 7.66
N ARG A 582 17.12 9.04 7.86
CA ARG A 582 17.74 9.22 9.19
C ARG A 582 16.83 9.91 10.20
N SER A 583 16.00 10.84 9.76
CA SER A 583 15.14 11.66 10.62
C SER A 583 13.67 11.47 10.28
N VAL A 584 12.83 11.57 11.29
CA VAL A 584 11.36 11.59 11.15
C VAL A 584 10.85 12.90 10.53
N ARG A 585 11.72 13.89 10.30
CA ARG A 585 11.36 15.13 9.65
C ARG A 585 10.91 14.88 8.23
N GLU A 586 9.76 15.43 7.89
CA GLU A 586 9.14 15.27 6.59
C GLU A 586 9.50 16.43 5.64
N TYR A 587 9.79 16.09 4.38
CA TYR A 587 9.85 17.10 3.32
C TYR A 587 8.58 17.16 2.46
N GLU A 588 7.54 16.44 2.83
CA GLU A 588 6.21 16.54 2.22
C GLU A 588 5.67 17.98 2.15
N PRO A 589 5.85 18.85 3.17
CA PRO A 589 5.44 20.25 3.05
C PRO A 589 6.02 20.98 1.85
N GLU A 590 7.23 20.65 1.41
CA GLU A 590 7.85 21.25 0.22
C GLU A 590 7.08 20.95 -1.07
N PHE A 591 6.45 19.77 -1.14
CA PHE A 591 5.60 19.38 -2.27
C PHE A 591 4.32 20.26 -2.32
N TRP A 592 3.68 20.45 -1.18
CA TRP A 592 2.44 21.24 -1.10
C TRP A 592 2.67 22.74 -1.21
N LEU A 593 3.83 23.23 -0.81
CA LEU A 593 4.28 24.61 -1.02
C LEU A 593 4.35 24.92 -2.50
N HIS A 594 4.90 24.02 -3.30
CA HIS A 594 4.98 24.15 -4.74
C HIS A 594 3.61 24.33 -5.38
N ASP A 595 2.64 23.49 -4.99
CA ASP A 595 1.29 23.51 -5.55
C ASP A 595 0.59 24.87 -5.39
N ILE A 596 0.84 25.56 -4.27
CA ILE A 596 0.17 26.84 -3.98
C ILE A 596 0.89 28.03 -4.59
N HIS A 597 2.18 27.94 -4.88
CA HIS A 597 3.02 29.08 -5.23
C HIS A 597 3.44 29.17 -6.69
N VAL A 598 3.42 28.09 -7.43
CA VAL A 598 3.74 28.14 -8.85
C VAL A 598 2.60 28.86 -9.57
N ASP A 599 2.84 30.11 -9.92
CA ASP A 599 1.95 30.84 -10.80
C ASP A 599 2.44 30.77 -12.26
N GLU A 600 1.64 31.27 -13.18
CA GLU A 600 1.95 31.26 -14.63
C GLU A 600 3.13 32.17 -15.01
N THR A 601 3.70 32.93 -14.05
CA THR A 601 4.81 33.85 -14.31
C THR A 601 6.19 33.23 -14.18
N VAL A 602 6.28 31.99 -13.67
CA VAL A 602 7.53 31.25 -13.52
C VAL A 602 7.66 30.25 -14.68
N ASP A 603 8.85 30.19 -15.31
CA ASP A 603 9.12 29.10 -16.26
C ASP A 603 8.93 27.75 -15.53
N PRO A 604 8.00 26.92 -15.96
CA PRO A 604 7.72 25.65 -15.29
C PRO A 604 8.93 24.72 -15.19
N ARG A 605 9.90 24.83 -16.09
CA ARG A 605 11.16 24.04 -16.06
C ARG A 605 12.09 24.52 -14.96
N GLU A 606 12.23 25.85 -14.79
CA GLU A 606 13.02 26.42 -13.71
C GLU A 606 12.42 26.14 -12.35
N ALA A 607 11.09 26.26 -12.20
CA ALA A 607 10.36 25.88 -10.99
C ALA A 607 10.58 24.40 -10.66
N THR A 608 10.40 23.51 -11.63
CA THR A 608 10.64 22.06 -11.45
C THR A 608 12.08 21.79 -11.01
N ALA A 609 13.08 22.40 -11.66
CA ALA A 609 14.47 22.23 -11.29
C ALA A 609 14.75 22.72 -9.86
N TYR A 610 14.16 23.85 -9.47
CA TYR A 610 14.28 24.42 -8.13
C TYR A 610 13.74 23.47 -7.06
N PHE A 611 12.51 22.94 -7.23
CA PHE A 611 11.90 22.05 -6.26
C PHE A 611 12.56 20.68 -6.21
N LEU A 612 12.99 20.12 -7.34
CA LEU A 612 13.76 18.88 -7.36
C LEU A 612 15.10 19.04 -6.61
N ASN A 613 15.76 20.19 -6.73
CA ASN A 613 16.96 20.48 -5.97
C ASN A 613 16.67 20.61 -4.47
N ARG A 614 15.53 21.22 -4.06
CA ARG A 614 15.10 21.26 -2.65
C ARG A 614 14.84 19.87 -2.12
N PHE A 615 14.07 19.04 -2.80
CA PHE A 615 13.80 17.65 -2.39
C PHE A 615 15.10 16.84 -2.27
N THR A 616 16.00 16.97 -3.25
CA THR A 616 17.32 16.32 -3.21
C THR A 616 18.12 16.75 -1.99
N ARG A 617 18.13 18.03 -1.68
CA ARG A 617 18.82 18.57 -0.50
C ARG A 617 18.21 18.02 0.80
N ARG A 618 16.87 17.98 0.93
CA ARG A 618 16.18 17.43 2.10
C ARG A 618 16.54 15.95 2.31
N ARG A 619 16.53 15.17 1.23
CA ARG A 619 16.99 13.76 1.27
C ARG A 619 18.44 13.63 1.72
N GLN A 620 19.33 14.50 1.26
CA GLN A 620 20.73 14.51 1.69
C GLN A 620 20.88 14.94 3.17
N GLU A 621 20.04 15.82 3.66
CA GLU A 621 19.92 16.17 5.08
C GLU A 621 19.37 15.02 5.93
N GLY A 622 18.82 13.99 5.31
CA GLY A 622 18.26 12.80 5.94
C GLY A 622 16.80 12.93 6.35
N TRP A 623 16.05 13.84 5.72
CA TRP A 623 14.62 13.99 5.95
C TRP A 623 13.86 12.90 5.19
N SER A 624 12.74 12.46 5.75
CA SER A 624 11.86 11.43 5.22
C SER A 624 10.72 12.00 4.38
N TYR A 625 9.99 11.12 3.71
CA TYR A 625 8.76 11.44 3.00
C TYR A 625 7.78 10.27 3.18
N GLY A 626 6.74 10.45 3.99
CA GLY A 626 5.88 9.34 4.45
C GLY A 626 6.69 8.28 5.20
N GLY A 627 7.68 8.73 6.02
CA GLY A 627 8.58 7.84 6.72
C GLY A 627 8.11 7.49 8.13
N TYR A 628 8.71 6.42 8.71
CA TYR A 628 8.43 5.93 10.06
C TYR A 628 6.96 5.58 10.29
N GLU A 629 6.26 5.26 9.22
CA GLU A 629 4.91 4.72 9.29
C GLU A 629 4.93 3.24 9.65
N LYS A 630 3.82 2.76 10.16
CA LYS A 630 3.69 1.38 10.60
C LYS A 630 2.60 0.69 9.83
N ASN A 631 2.86 -0.52 9.38
CA ASN A 631 1.81 -1.36 8.84
C ASN A 631 0.67 -1.50 9.85
N LYS A 632 -0.56 -1.53 9.37
CA LYS A 632 -1.77 -1.51 10.19
C LYS A 632 -2.65 -2.72 9.92
N LEU A 633 -3.22 -3.28 10.96
CA LEU A 633 -4.18 -4.37 10.91
C LEU A 633 -5.49 -3.90 11.53
N PHE A 634 -6.52 -3.87 10.73
CA PHE A 634 -7.85 -3.48 11.13
C PHE A 634 -8.76 -4.70 11.18
N VAL A 635 -9.25 -5.03 12.36
CA VAL A 635 -10.23 -6.10 12.55
C VAL A 635 -11.63 -5.50 12.52
N GLN A 636 -12.47 -6.05 11.67
CA GLN A 636 -13.84 -5.61 11.50
C GLN A 636 -14.71 -6.03 12.70
N GLN A 637 -15.66 -5.17 13.07
CA GLN A 637 -16.59 -5.39 14.18
C GLN A 637 -18.05 -5.33 13.72
N GLY A 638 -18.27 -5.43 12.41
CA GLY A 638 -19.57 -5.23 11.77
C GLY A 638 -19.96 -3.76 11.62
N GLY A 639 -20.78 -3.47 10.61
CA GLY A 639 -21.28 -2.12 10.30
C GLY A 639 -20.15 -1.13 9.94
N PHE A 640 -19.12 -1.60 9.23
CA PHE A 640 -17.94 -0.83 8.80
C PHE A 640 -17.15 -0.18 9.94
N ARG A 641 -17.22 -0.76 11.14
CA ARG A 641 -16.39 -0.37 12.28
C ARG A 641 -15.18 -1.28 12.34
N PHE A 642 -14.01 -0.66 12.45
CA PHE A 642 -12.74 -1.37 12.45
C PHE A 642 -11.91 -0.98 13.67
N MET A 643 -11.17 -1.93 14.22
CA MET A 643 -10.23 -1.69 15.31
C MET A 643 -8.81 -1.98 14.83
N GLU A 644 -7.93 -0.96 14.88
CA GLU A 644 -6.51 -1.15 14.59
C GLU A 644 -5.84 -1.93 15.71
N ILE A 645 -5.17 -3.06 15.39
CA ILE A 645 -4.54 -3.95 16.36
C ILE A 645 -3.17 -4.49 15.93
N ALA A 646 -2.53 -3.94 14.88
CA ALA A 646 -1.30 -4.52 14.30
C ALA A 646 -0.22 -4.80 15.34
N HIS A 647 0.03 -3.86 16.27
CA HIS A 647 1.01 -4.08 17.33
C HIS A 647 0.61 -5.19 18.31
N LEU A 648 -0.66 -5.28 18.66
CA LEU A 648 -1.19 -6.31 19.54
C LEU A 648 -1.12 -7.68 18.88
N ALA A 649 -1.32 -7.72 17.56
CA ALA A 649 -1.19 -8.91 16.72
C ALA A 649 0.26 -9.33 16.47
N GLY A 650 1.22 -8.40 16.58
CA GLY A 650 2.64 -8.67 16.31
C GLY A 650 3.10 -8.30 14.91
N ALA A 651 2.30 -7.55 14.15
CA ALA A 651 2.56 -7.24 12.75
C ALA A 651 2.65 -5.73 12.43
N ALA A 652 2.84 -4.85 13.44
CA ALA A 652 3.07 -3.42 13.24
C ALA A 652 4.53 -3.15 12.82
N LEU A 653 4.84 -3.47 11.58
CA LEU A 653 6.18 -3.29 11.02
C LEU A 653 6.41 -1.81 10.66
N GLU A 654 7.51 -1.22 11.16
CA GLU A 654 7.97 0.13 10.84
C GLU A 654 9.09 0.05 9.77
N ALA A 655 8.76 -0.50 8.62
CA ALA A 655 9.65 -0.53 7.45
C ALA A 655 8.83 -0.17 6.23
N ASP A 656 9.44 0.56 5.29
CA ASP A 656 8.77 0.93 4.04
C ASP A 656 8.34 -0.33 3.29
N SER A 657 7.07 -0.69 3.43
CA SER A 657 6.48 -1.90 2.86
C SER A 657 5.81 -1.58 1.52
N ARG A 658 5.70 -2.58 0.62
CA ARG A 658 5.16 -2.35 -0.74
C ARG A 658 4.02 -3.28 -1.11
N ASN A 659 4.27 -4.56 -1.07
CA ASN A 659 3.32 -5.58 -1.48
C ASN A 659 2.86 -6.38 -0.27
N VAL A 660 1.63 -6.85 -0.30
CA VAL A 660 1.12 -7.83 0.65
C VAL A 660 0.13 -8.76 -0.04
N VAL A 661 0.20 -10.03 0.29
CA VAL A 661 -0.78 -11.05 -0.10
C VAL A 661 -1.15 -11.84 1.15
N ALA A 662 -2.43 -12.11 1.33
CA ALA A 662 -2.94 -13.00 2.35
C ALA A 662 -3.32 -14.35 1.74
N ALA A 663 -2.87 -15.45 2.35
CA ALA A 663 -3.21 -16.81 1.98
C ALA A 663 -2.92 -17.75 3.13
N ASP A 664 -3.59 -18.87 3.21
CA ASP A 664 -3.25 -19.97 4.13
C ASP A 664 -2.11 -20.80 3.51
N ILE A 665 -0.87 -20.46 3.89
CA ILE A 665 0.33 -21.04 3.25
C ILE A 665 0.67 -22.41 3.81
N ASP A 666 0.40 -22.64 5.11
CA ASP A 666 0.70 -23.92 5.76
C ASP A 666 -0.51 -24.85 5.82
N LEU A 667 -1.66 -24.43 5.26
CA LEU A 667 -2.91 -25.16 5.14
C LEU A 667 -3.53 -25.54 6.50
N ASP A 668 -3.36 -24.68 7.50
CA ASP A 668 -3.92 -24.86 8.83
C ASP A 668 -5.34 -24.27 9.00
N GLY A 669 -5.85 -23.61 7.96
CA GLY A 669 -7.17 -22.98 7.92
C GLY A 669 -7.20 -21.52 8.40
N TRP A 670 -6.07 -20.93 8.65
CA TRP A 670 -5.93 -19.54 9.08
C TRP A 670 -5.05 -18.78 8.08
N GLN A 671 -5.57 -17.70 7.51
CA GLN A 671 -4.82 -16.97 6.51
C GLN A 671 -3.60 -16.26 7.09
N ASP A 672 -2.47 -16.42 6.44
CA ASP A 672 -1.16 -15.86 6.73
C ASP A 672 -0.93 -14.59 5.91
N LEU A 673 0.17 -13.86 6.20
CA LEU A 673 0.58 -12.68 5.44
C LEU A 673 1.97 -12.84 4.86
N VAL A 674 2.09 -12.61 3.57
CA VAL A 674 3.38 -12.49 2.87
C VAL A 674 3.53 -11.07 2.38
N LEU A 675 4.66 -10.43 2.68
CA LEU A 675 4.90 -9.05 2.28
C LEU A 675 6.36 -8.76 1.92
N THR A 676 6.56 -7.69 1.16
CA THR A 676 7.89 -7.19 0.81
C THR A 676 8.12 -5.79 1.37
N THR A 677 9.39 -5.48 1.69
CA THR A 677 9.82 -4.14 2.08
C THR A 677 10.88 -3.62 1.12
N TYR A 678 10.93 -2.29 0.99
CA TYR A 678 11.94 -1.59 0.22
C TYR A 678 12.47 -0.41 1.03
N GLU A 679 13.50 -0.64 1.81
CA GLU A 679 14.13 0.36 2.66
C GLU A 679 15.32 1.02 1.92
N VAL A 680 15.49 2.33 2.09
CA VAL A 680 16.58 3.11 1.47
C VAL A 680 17.60 3.63 2.48
N TRP A 681 17.33 3.49 3.76
CA TRP A 681 18.19 3.93 4.85
C TRP A 681 18.28 2.87 5.97
N PRO A 682 19.45 2.66 6.59
CA PRO A 682 20.76 3.29 6.30
C PRO A 682 21.39 2.78 5.01
N GLU A 683 20.92 1.71 4.43
CA GLU A 683 21.33 1.11 3.16
C GLU A 683 20.09 0.62 2.40
N THR A 684 20.20 0.52 1.08
CA THR A 684 19.11 -0.06 0.29
C THR A 684 18.99 -1.54 0.62
N LYS A 685 17.83 -1.91 1.15
CA LYS A 685 17.53 -3.27 1.56
C LYS A 685 16.13 -3.64 1.15
N GLN A 686 15.97 -4.81 0.57
CA GLN A 686 14.69 -5.38 0.22
C GLN A 686 14.52 -6.71 0.97
N THR A 687 13.33 -6.94 1.52
CA THR A 687 13.12 -8.07 2.42
C THR A 687 11.81 -8.76 2.09
N LEU A 688 11.84 -10.08 2.00
CA LEU A 688 10.65 -10.93 2.05
C LEU A 688 10.33 -11.24 3.51
N ARG A 689 9.08 -11.04 3.91
CA ARG A 689 8.59 -11.41 5.24
C ARG A 689 7.36 -12.28 5.16
N ILE A 690 7.29 -13.27 6.02
CA ILE A 690 6.16 -14.18 6.16
C ILE A 690 5.74 -14.17 7.62
N TYR A 691 4.48 -13.85 7.86
CA TYR A 691 3.83 -13.92 9.17
C TYR A 691 2.80 -15.04 9.15
N LEU A 692 3.03 -16.09 9.94
CA LEU A 692 2.06 -17.15 10.13
C LEU A 692 1.02 -16.75 11.16
N ASN A 693 -0.23 -16.95 10.83
CA ASN A 693 -1.34 -16.78 11.75
C ASN A 693 -1.35 -17.95 12.77
N LYS A 694 -1.29 -17.62 14.04
CA LYS A 694 -1.26 -18.59 15.15
C LYS A 694 -2.50 -18.52 16.01
N LEU A 695 -3.55 -17.88 15.48
CA LEU A 695 -4.85 -17.97 16.08
C LEU A 695 -5.37 -19.40 16.02
N SER A 696 -6.13 -19.76 17.01
CA SER A 696 -6.83 -21.03 17.10
C SER A 696 -8.06 -20.82 17.97
N HIS A 697 -9.21 -21.07 17.44
CA HIS A 697 -10.46 -20.91 18.16
C HIS A 697 -11.40 -22.09 17.85
N PRO A 698 -11.82 -22.87 18.86
CA PRO A 698 -12.56 -24.10 18.63
C PRO A 698 -13.97 -23.92 18.04
N ASN A 699 -14.51 -22.70 18.10
CA ASN A 699 -15.83 -22.37 17.61
C ASN A 699 -15.76 -21.41 16.39
N ARG A 700 -14.65 -21.40 15.69
CA ARG A 700 -14.50 -20.63 14.44
C ARG A 700 -14.28 -21.61 13.31
N HIS A 701 -15.16 -21.52 12.33
CA HIS A 701 -15.18 -22.39 11.17
C HIS A 701 -14.85 -21.60 9.90
N TRP A 702 -14.44 -22.31 8.88
CA TRP A 702 -14.08 -21.73 7.60
C TRP A 702 -14.41 -22.71 6.46
N ILE A 703 -14.38 -22.24 5.23
CA ILE A 703 -14.41 -23.10 4.04
C ILE A 703 -13.55 -22.46 2.96
N GLY A 704 -12.83 -23.31 2.22
CA GLY A 704 -12.01 -22.86 1.09
C GLY A 704 -12.39 -23.59 -0.20
N PHE A 705 -12.17 -22.90 -1.33
CA PHE A 705 -12.37 -23.43 -2.68
C PHE A 705 -11.08 -23.21 -3.48
N GLU A 706 -10.43 -24.31 -3.85
CA GLU A 706 -9.19 -24.34 -4.64
C GLU A 706 -9.54 -24.62 -6.11
N PHE A 707 -9.07 -23.76 -6.99
CA PHE A 707 -9.26 -23.88 -8.43
C PHE A 707 -7.94 -24.19 -9.12
N ARG A 708 -8.01 -24.91 -10.25
CA ARG A 708 -6.85 -25.24 -11.07
C ARG A 708 -7.17 -25.13 -12.54
N GLU A 709 -6.18 -24.67 -13.31
CA GLU A 709 -6.23 -24.74 -14.77
C GLU A 709 -6.31 -26.18 -15.25
N GLN A 710 -7.05 -26.39 -16.30
CA GLN A 710 -7.20 -27.69 -16.97
C GLN A 710 -7.41 -27.46 -18.47
N ALA A 711 -6.61 -28.11 -19.29
CA ALA A 711 -6.71 -28.00 -20.74
C ALA A 711 -8.15 -28.19 -21.27
N GLY A 712 -8.63 -27.25 -22.05
CA GLY A 712 -9.96 -27.26 -22.63
C GLY A 712 -11.11 -27.11 -21.63
N LYS A 713 -10.85 -26.51 -20.47
CA LYS A 713 -11.85 -26.15 -19.45
C LYS A 713 -11.87 -24.63 -19.25
N PRO A 714 -12.97 -24.06 -18.71
CA PRO A 714 -13.02 -22.65 -18.36
C PRO A 714 -11.92 -22.30 -17.36
N HIS A 715 -11.32 -21.13 -17.54
CA HIS A 715 -10.29 -20.61 -16.63
C HIS A 715 -10.84 -20.36 -15.22
N PRO A 716 -10.04 -20.54 -14.18
CA PRO A 716 -10.40 -20.19 -12.81
C PRO A 716 -10.63 -18.68 -12.62
N ILE A 717 -9.84 -17.84 -13.30
CA ILE A 717 -9.92 -16.39 -13.19
C ILE A 717 -11.26 -15.90 -13.72
N GLY A 718 -11.93 -15.04 -12.95
CA GLY A 718 -13.30 -14.62 -13.19
C GLY A 718 -14.35 -15.49 -12.47
N ALA A 719 -14.00 -16.67 -11.96
CA ALA A 719 -14.95 -17.53 -11.25
C ALA A 719 -15.46 -16.88 -9.96
N VAL A 720 -16.76 -16.98 -9.72
CA VAL A 720 -17.45 -16.44 -8.54
C VAL A 720 -17.93 -17.59 -7.66
N VAL A 721 -17.70 -17.50 -6.37
CA VAL A 721 -18.26 -18.41 -5.36
C VAL A 721 -19.18 -17.64 -4.44
N THR A 722 -20.42 -18.12 -4.31
CA THR A 722 -21.40 -17.63 -3.33
C THR A 722 -21.73 -18.74 -2.35
N ILE A 723 -21.53 -18.49 -1.06
CA ILE A 723 -21.93 -19.41 0.01
C ILE A 723 -23.24 -18.98 0.65
N HIS A 724 -24.05 -19.97 1.06
CA HIS A 724 -25.31 -19.77 1.77
C HIS A 724 -25.31 -20.59 3.05
N ALA A 725 -25.45 -19.91 4.19
CA ALA A 725 -25.42 -20.53 5.51
C ALA A 725 -26.32 -19.77 6.48
N GLY A 726 -27.57 -20.20 6.61
CA GLY A 726 -28.58 -19.48 7.38
C GLY A 726 -28.90 -18.11 6.80
N SER A 727 -28.55 -17.06 7.55
CA SER A 727 -28.70 -15.68 7.08
C SER A 727 -27.43 -15.16 6.38
N LEU A 728 -26.33 -15.87 6.46
CA LEU A 728 -25.09 -15.48 5.80
C LEU A 728 -25.18 -15.77 4.30
N ARG A 729 -24.92 -14.75 3.51
CA ARG A 729 -24.66 -14.87 2.09
C ARG A 729 -23.38 -14.11 1.81
N ALA A 730 -22.31 -14.77 1.46
CA ALA A 730 -21.04 -14.15 1.15
C ALA A 730 -20.58 -14.55 -0.25
N VAL A 731 -19.96 -13.60 -0.94
CA VAL A 731 -19.47 -13.78 -2.31
C VAL A 731 -17.99 -13.41 -2.39
N LYS A 732 -17.25 -14.16 -3.19
CA LYS A 732 -15.88 -13.82 -3.61
C LYS A 732 -15.70 -14.19 -5.07
N GLN A 733 -14.83 -13.45 -5.77
CA GLN A 733 -14.45 -13.70 -7.15
C GLN A 733 -12.93 -13.90 -7.24
N LEU A 734 -12.49 -14.82 -8.09
CA LEU A 734 -11.08 -14.95 -8.43
C LEU A 734 -10.70 -13.85 -9.43
N VAL A 735 -9.84 -12.95 -9.00
CA VAL A 735 -9.35 -11.84 -9.81
C VAL A 735 -7.83 -11.75 -9.75
N THR A 736 -7.24 -11.10 -10.73
CA THR A 736 -5.83 -10.71 -10.72
C THR A 736 -5.70 -9.19 -10.62
N GLY A 737 -4.51 -8.69 -10.29
CA GLY A 737 -4.23 -7.24 -10.27
C GLY A 737 -4.61 -6.51 -8.99
N GLU A 738 -5.17 -7.20 -7.98
CA GLU A 738 -5.35 -6.63 -6.65
C GLU A 738 -4.01 -6.30 -5.97
N GLY A 739 -4.07 -5.31 -5.08
CA GLY A 739 -2.87 -4.84 -4.41
C GLY A 739 -1.94 -4.08 -5.36
N LEU A 740 -0.69 -3.92 -4.97
CA LEU A 740 0.35 -3.28 -5.78
C LEU A 740 1.31 -4.34 -6.31
N ARG A 741 1.29 -4.61 -7.63
CA ARG A 741 2.19 -5.62 -8.24
C ARG A 741 2.21 -6.93 -7.46
N SER A 742 1.03 -7.46 -7.17
CA SER A 742 0.87 -8.70 -6.42
C SER A 742 -0.25 -9.54 -7.01
N GLN A 743 -0.21 -10.84 -6.73
CA GLN A 743 -1.24 -11.80 -7.13
C GLN A 743 -1.47 -12.80 -6.01
N ALA A 744 -2.74 -13.01 -5.65
CA ALA A 744 -3.17 -14.04 -4.73
C ALA A 744 -3.30 -15.41 -5.44
N PRO A 745 -3.22 -16.53 -4.71
CA PRO A 745 -3.42 -17.85 -5.30
C PRO A 745 -4.88 -18.04 -5.76
N CYS A 746 -5.11 -19.00 -6.68
CA CYS A 746 -6.45 -19.36 -7.14
C CYS A 746 -7.26 -20.10 -6.07
N VAL A 747 -7.40 -19.48 -4.89
CA VAL A 747 -8.10 -20.02 -3.72
C VAL A 747 -9.01 -18.95 -3.14
N LEU A 748 -10.28 -19.29 -2.93
CA LEU A 748 -11.24 -18.44 -2.22
C LEU A 748 -11.49 -19.01 -0.83
N HIS A 749 -11.17 -18.24 0.20
CA HIS A 749 -11.32 -18.59 1.61
C HIS A 749 -12.43 -17.76 2.25
N PHE A 750 -13.34 -18.38 3.00
CA PHE A 750 -14.44 -17.75 3.70
C PHE A 750 -14.39 -18.15 5.18
N GLY A 751 -14.35 -17.18 6.06
CA GLY A 751 -14.64 -17.34 7.48
C GLY A 751 -16.15 -17.54 7.67
N LEU A 752 -16.51 -18.32 8.65
CA LEU A 752 -17.90 -18.70 8.91
C LEU A 752 -18.38 -18.37 10.33
N GLY A 753 -17.48 -17.82 11.17
CA GLY A 753 -17.80 -17.62 12.57
C GLY A 753 -18.15 -18.93 13.27
N GLU A 754 -19.28 -18.98 13.96
CA GLU A 754 -19.78 -20.15 14.69
C GLU A 754 -20.67 -21.07 13.81
N ILE A 755 -20.70 -20.85 12.51
CA ILE A 755 -21.53 -21.63 11.59
C ILE A 755 -20.86 -22.98 11.27
N GLU A 756 -21.40 -24.08 11.78
CA GLU A 756 -20.88 -25.43 11.60
C GLU A 756 -21.33 -26.09 10.28
N LYS A 757 -22.29 -25.52 9.58
CA LYS A 757 -22.88 -26.13 8.38
C LYS A 757 -23.26 -25.08 7.35
N ILE A 758 -22.87 -25.32 6.13
CA ILE A 758 -23.29 -24.55 4.95
C ILE A 758 -24.43 -25.27 4.26
N GLU A 759 -25.46 -24.57 3.80
CA GLU A 759 -26.55 -25.13 3.05
C GLU A 759 -26.07 -25.51 1.65
N ARG A 760 -25.43 -24.59 0.97
CA ARG A 760 -24.84 -24.79 -0.36
C ARG A 760 -23.78 -23.79 -0.68
N ALA A 761 -22.87 -24.13 -1.60
CA ALA A 761 -21.98 -23.21 -2.29
C ALA A 761 -22.28 -23.25 -3.79
N GLU A 762 -22.43 -22.08 -4.38
CA GLU A 762 -22.67 -21.91 -5.81
C GLU A 762 -21.39 -21.39 -6.45
N ILE A 763 -20.85 -22.11 -7.40
CA ILE A 763 -19.65 -21.77 -8.15
C ILE A 763 -20.04 -21.46 -9.59
N GLN A 764 -19.75 -20.25 -10.05
CA GLN A 764 -20.02 -19.82 -11.43
C GLN A 764 -18.70 -19.49 -12.10
N TRP A 765 -18.31 -20.25 -13.13
CA TRP A 765 -17.18 -19.85 -14.00
C TRP A 765 -17.64 -18.74 -14.93
N HIS A 766 -16.74 -17.82 -15.22
CA HIS A 766 -16.99 -16.78 -16.20
C HIS A 766 -17.26 -17.42 -17.57
N GLY A 767 -18.27 -16.93 -18.30
CA GLY A 767 -18.70 -17.55 -19.58
C GLY A 767 -19.01 -19.05 -19.54
N GLY A 768 -18.90 -19.69 -18.37
CA GLY A 768 -18.85 -21.13 -18.20
C GLY A 768 -20.02 -21.73 -17.40
N PRO A 769 -19.89 -23.00 -16.99
CA PRO A 769 -20.90 -23.72 -16.28
C PRO A 769 -21.04 -23.26 -14.83
N LYS A 770 -22.21 -23.55 -14.23
CA LYS A 770 -22.48 -23.40 -12.81
C LYS A 770 -22.42 -24.76 -12.10
N LEU A 771 -21.71 -24.83 -10.98
CA LEU A 771 -21.68 -25.95 -10.08
C LEU A 771 -22.32 -25.57 -8.74
N VAL A 772 -23.15 -26.43 -8.19
CA VAL A 772 -23.74 -26.28 -6.87
C VAL A 772 -23.28 -27.44 -5.99
N LEU A 773 -22.61 -27.14 -4.92
CA LEU A 773 -22.24 -28.08 -3.87
C LEU A 773 -23.30 -28.00 -2.75
N GLU A 774 -24.02 -29.06 -2.53
CA GLU A 774 -25.03 -29.16 -1.46
C GLU A 774 -24.33 -29.60 -0.15
N ALA A 775 -24.50 -28.81 0.90
CA ALA A 775 -23.94 -29.06 2.23
C ALA A 775 -22.44 -29.41 2.22
N PRO A 776 -21.58 -28.57 1.60
CA PRO A 776 -20.15 -28.86 1.62
C PRO A 776 -19.60 -28.85 3.06
N ALA A 777 -18.60 -29.70 3.31
CA ALA A 777 -18.00 -29.79 4.63
C ALA A 777 -17.22 -28.50 4.96
N VAL A 778 -17.39 -27.98 6.18
CA VAL A 778 -16.59 -26.87 6.72
C VAL A 778 -15.20 -27.35 7.16
N ASP A 779 -14.30 -26.41 7.47
CA ASP A 779 -12.92 -26.64 7.93
C ASP A 779 -12.11 -27.47 6.91
N LYS A 780 -12.34 -27.19 5.65
CA LYS A 780 -11.71 -27.92 4.53
C LYS A 780 -11.58 -27.03 3.29
N TYR A 781 -10.51 -27.23 2.53
CA TYR A 781 -10.38 -26.79 1.14
C TYR A 781 -11.03 -27.82 0.22
N HIS A 782 -11.96 -27.36 -0.61
CA HIS A 782 -12.61 -28.13 -1.66
C HIS A 782 -11.92 -27.86 -2.98
N ARG A 783 -11.36 -28.91 -3.61
CA ARG A 783 -10.86 -28.77 -4.97
C ARG A 783 -12.03 -28.73 -5.95
N ILE A 784 -12.06 -27.67 -6.74
CA ILE A 784 -13.17 -27.38 -7.64
C ILE A 784 -12.76 -27.67 -9.07
N GLU A 785 -13.52 -28.56 -9.73
CA GLU A 785 -13.33 -28.88 -11.13
C GLU A 785 -14.60 -28.46 -11.91
N PRO A 786 -14.45 -27.82 -13.10
CA PRO A 786 -15.59 -27.45 -13.89
C PRO A 786 -16.31 -28.73 -14.38
N PRO A 787 -17.67 -28.79 -14.32
CA PRO A 787 -18.43 -29.93 -14.80
C PRO A 787 -18.20 -30.14 -16.30
N THR A 788 -18.23 -31.40 -16.74
CA THR A 788 -18.18 -31.74 -18.18
C THR A 788 -19.46 -31.28 -18.86
N CYS A 789 -19.37 -30.62 -20.02
CA CYS A 789 -20.54 -30.29 -20.85
C CYS A 789 -21.41 -31.50 -21.08
N GLY A 790 -22.60 -31.57 -20.47
CA GLY A 790 -23.55 -32.69 -20.57
C GLY A 790 -24.13 -33.21 -19.26
N ASP A 791 -23.53 -32.88 -18.11
CA ASP A 791 -24.01 -33.37 -16.81
C ASP A 791 -24.84 -32.31 -16.06
N GLY A 792 -26.10 -32.12 -16.44
CA GLY A 792 -27.09 -31.39 -15.64
C GLY A 792 -27.44 -32.05 -14.30
N ARG A 793 -26.51 -32.78 -13.66
CA ARG A 793 -26.70 -33.45 -12.38
C ARG A 793 -26.06 -32.67 -11.25
N ARG A 794 -26.81 -32.48 -10.17
CA ARG A 794 -26.28 -32.03 -8.87
C ARG A 794 -25.13 -32.95 -8.44
N ALA A 795 -23.88 -32.41 -8.48
CA ALA A 795 -22.73 -33.16 -8.04
C ALA A 795 -22.73 -33.28 -6.51
N LYS A 796 -22.54 -34.47 -5.99
CA LYS A 796 -22.22 -34.67 -4.57
C LYS A 796 -20.73 -34.34 -4.36
N ALA A 797 -20.41 -33.54 -3.34
CA ALA A 797 -19.06 -33.33 -2.92
C ALA A 797 -18.32 -34.66 -2.67
N LEU A 798 -17.15 -34.83 -3.29
CA LEU A 798 -16.20 -35.91 -3.02
C LEU A 798 -15.38 -35.66 -1.76
#